data_da36bcb2dad17119f6ec251d87e9241f
#
_entry.id   da36bcb2dad17119f6ec251d87e9241f
#
_cell.length_a   1.000
_cell.length_b   1.000
_cell.length_c   1.000
_cell.angle_alpha   90.00
_cell.angle_beta   90.00
_cell.angle_gamma   90.00
#
_symmetry.space_group_name_H-M   'P 1'
#
loop_
_entity.id
_entity.type
_entity.pdbx_description
1 polymer ?
#
loop_
_entity_poly.entity_id
_entity_poly.type
_entity_poly.pdbx_seq_one_letter_code
_entity_poly.pdbx_strand_id
1 'polypeptide(L)'
;MQLTYCHLETEQVVRFRETFSRIEIVQWFRNLMDEYEKWAVYQYDWKKQRDASITELTFPFSYRPGQKELAAMVYHTVEKGKRLFIEAPTGVGKTISTVFPAIKAMGEEVCDRIFYLTAKTITRTVAEDCFELLGKQKLLFKTLTITAKEKMCVMDTVSCNPGECERAKGHYNRVNEAVYDMLIHEHKMSRDMIEKYAEKHQVCPFEMALDAALFADAVICDYNYVFDPNVYLRRFFSTEKKGNMVLLVDEAHNLVERGREMYSARLVKEDFLAVKKIVKAMERHEKRPEVHYILRKFEKSLEAANRVLLAWKKECDEFEVISDAGMLEFALLRVAGDYELVAKEYPVLPERDTILSLYFDVRRFLAVLEKFDESDRIYLDYDEERKFRIKIQCMDPSGCLKEVMERVQSTIFFSATFLPIRYYKEQLGGEKEDAAVYAKSVFLPEQRKVMIARDVTTKYTRRGAAEYEKIAAYIDSFISAKEGNYLLFFPSYRFMDEIVTRLPNRENQKILVQMPEMREREREEFLEAFSEETDKSVIGCCVMGGIFSEGIDLKEECLIGAVVVGTGIPMVCHERELFKDYYEEKKGDGFSYAYLYPAVNKVFQAGGRVIRTINDKGAILLLDERFMQKQYQDLFPREWYPFDVVNCEKMKELLAEFWQE
;
A
#
# COMPACT_ATOMS: atom_id res chain seq x y z
N MET A 1 -38.54 -17.03 -27.13
CA MET A 1 -37.81 -16.52 -25.97
C MET A 1 -38.55 -15.32 -25.39
N GLN A 2 -38.60 -15.17 -24.08
CA GLN A 2 -39.14 -14.01 -23.40
C GLN A 2 -38.12 -13.49 -22.38
N LEU A 3 -37.68 -12.25 -22.55
CA LEU A 3 -36.93 -11.53 -21.56
C LEU A 3 -37.91 -10.63 -20.78
N THR A 4 -37.93 -10.78 -19.46
CA THR A 4 -38.78 -9.95 -18.61
C THR A 4 -37.87 -9.04 -17.81
N TYR A 5 -38.04 -7.75 -17.96
CA TYR A 5 -37.39 -6.72 -17.15
C TYR A 5 -38.40 -6.22 -16.13
N CYS A 6 -38.02 -6.22 -14.86
CA CYS A 6 -38.80 -5.64 -13.77
C CYS A 6 -37.98 -4.51 -13.12
N HIS A 7 -38.54 -3.32 -13.10
CA HIS A 7 -37.93 -2.21 -12.38
C HIS A 7 -38.31 -2.34 -10.90
N LEU A 8 -37.33 -2.56 -10.04
CA LEU A 8 -37.56 -2.92 -8.62
C LEU A 8 -38.25 -1.81 -7.80
N GLU A 9 -38.04 -0.54 -8.15
CA GLU A 9 -38.62 0.60 -7.43
C GLU A 9 -40.05 0.94 -7.90
N THR A 10 -40.34 0.79 -9.20
CA THR A 10 -41.63 1.17 -9.78
C THR A 10 -42.53 -0.01 -10.05
N GLU A 11 -42.04 -1.23 -9.85
CA GLU A 11 -42.73 -2.49 -10.18
C GLU A 11 -43.17 -2.60 -11.64
N GLN A 12 -42.69 -1.71 -12.51
CA GLN A 12 -42.96 -1.75 -13.93
C GLN A 12 -42.31 -2.97 -14.55
N VAL A 13 -43.12 -3.77 -15.25
CA VAL A 13 -42.68 -4.98 -15.92
C VAL A 13 -42.74 -4.77 -17.42
N VAL A 14 -41.57 -4.84 -18.07
CA VAL A 14 -41.47 -4.83 -19.54
C VAL A 14 -41.10 -6.23 -20.02
N ARG A 15 -41.84 -6.74 -21.00
CA ARG A 15 -41.58 -8.07 -21.56
C ARG A 15 -41.23 -7.93 -23.04
N PHE A 16 -40.02 -8.34 -23.37
CA PHE A 16 -39.55 -8.48 -24.72
C PHE A 16 -39.80 -9.93 -25.19
N ARG A 17 -40.56 -10.12 -26.24
CA ARG A 17 -40.84 -11.47 -26.80
C ARG A 17 -40.34 -11.54 -28.20
N GLU A 18 -39.55 -12.57 -28.46
CA GLU A 18 -39.05 -12.87 -29.79
C GLU A 18 -39.27 -14.36 -30.07
N THR A 19 -39.73 -14.67 -31.27
CA THR A 19 -39.99 -16.03 -31.68
C THR A 19 -38.92 -16.46 -32.67
N PHE A 20 -38.24 -17.54 -32.32
CA PHE A 20 -37.18 -18.13 -33.14
C PHE A 20 -37.65 -19.47 -33.68
N SER A 21 -37.25 -19.79 -34.87
CA SER A 21 -37.39 -21.16 -35.40
C SER A 21 -36.43 -22.09 -34.64
N ARG A 22 -36.72 -23.38 -34.67
CA ARG A 22 -35.83 -24.40 -34.13
C ARG A 22 -34.42 -24.35 -34.73
N ILE A 23 -34.32 -24.02 -36.00
CA ILE A 23 -33.05 -23.93 -36.72
C ILE A 23 -32.20 -22.77 -36.15
N GLU A 24 -32.82 -21.61 -35.99
CA GLU A 24 -32.15 -20.42 -35.46
C GLU A 24 -31.65 -20.63 -34.02
N ILE A 25 -32.49 -21.25 -33.16
CA ILE A 25 -32.07 -21.57 -31.76
C ILE A 25 -30.91 -22.57 -31.73
N VAL A 26 -30.97 -23.61 -32.58
CA VAL A 26 -29.89 -24.62 -32.67
C VAL A 26 -28.60 -23.97 -33.17
N GLN A 27 -28.70 -23.10 -34.19
CA GLN A 27 -27.51 -22.40 -34.70
C GLN A 27 -26.95 -21.42 -33.67
N TRP A 28 -27.79 -20.65 -33.00
CA TRP A 28 -27.37 -19.75 -31.92
C TRP A 28 -26.67 -20.52 -30.79
N PHE A 29 -27.25 -21.66 -30.35
CA PHE A 29 -26.68 -22.49 -29.33
C PHE A 29 -25.33 -23.10 -29.76
N ARG A 30 -25.20 -23.53 -31.00
CA ARG A 30 -23.92 -24.01 -31.53
C ARG A 30 -22.85 -22.94 -31.49
N ASN A 31 -23.16 -21.76 -32.00
CA ASN A 31 -22.23 -20.62 -32.00
C ASN A 31 -21.79 -20.28 -30.56
N LEU A 32 -22.73 -20.29 -29.60
CA LEU A 32 -22.44 -20.08 -28.20
C LEU A 32 -21.52 -21.17 -27.64
N MET A 33 -21.78 -22.42 -27.99
CA MET A 33 -20.96 -23.57 -27.54
C MET A 33 -19.57 -23.55 -28.15
N ASP A 34 -19.44 -23.17 -29.45
CA ASP A 34 -18.14 -23.05 -30.11
C ASP A 34 -17.27 -21.97 -29.44
N GLU A 35 -17.85 -20.82 -29.08
CA GLU A 35 -17.15 -19.79 -28.32
C GLU A 35 -16.80 -20.25 -26.90
N TYR A 36 -17.69 -20.93 -26.22
CA TYR A 36 -17.41 -21.47 -24.89
C TYR A 36 -16.32 -22.54 -24.92
N GLU A 37 -16.36 -23.47 -25.89
CA GLU A 37 -15.36 -24.53 -26.05
C GLU A 37 -13.97 -23.95 -26.24
N LYS A 38 -13.81 -22.89 -27.03
CA LYS A 38 -12.53 -22.15 -27.20
C LYS A 38 -11.91 -21.79 -25.86
N TRP A 39 -12.70 -21.23 -24.94
CA TRP A 39 -12.21 -20.83 -23.60
C TRP A 39 -11.97 -22.03 -22.68
N ALA A 40 -12.84 -23.02 -22.71
CA ALA A 40 -12.75 -24.21 -21.88
C ALA A 40 -11.51 -25.05 -22.25
N VAL A 41 -11.27 -25.27 -23.55
CA VAL A 41 -10.09 -25.98 -24.07
C VAL A 41 -8.82 -25.21 -23.71
N TYR A 42 -8.82 -23.87 -23.93
CA TYR A 42 -7.68 -23.03 -23.55
C TYR A 42 -7.33 -23.17 -22.08
N GLN A 43 -8.29 -23.07 -21.16
CA GLN A 43 -8.06 -23.16 -19.72
C GLN A 43 -7.57 -24.57 -19.31
N TYR A 44 -8.16 -25.62 -19.89
CA TYR A 44 -7.77 -27.00 -19.62
C TYR A 44 -6.33 -27.28 -20.07
N ASP A 45 -6.02 -26.92 -21.30
CA ASP A 45 -4.69 -27.15 -21.87
C ASP A 45 -3.64 -26.28 -21.18
N TRP A 46 -3.97 -25.02 -20.85
CA TRP A 46 -3.09 -24.13 -20.09
C TRP A 46 -2.75 -24.73 -18.72
N LYS A 47 -3.76 -25.13 -17.93
CA LYS A 47 -3.55 -25.73 -16.61
C LYS A 47 -2.63 -26.95 -16.70
N LYS A 48 -2.86 -27.82 -17.66
CA LYS A 48 -2.06 -29.03 -17.86
C LYS A 48 -0.59 -28.73 -18.21
N GLN A 49 -0.36 -27.79 -19.11
CA GLN A 49 0.98 -27.38 -19.51
C GLN A 49 1.71 -26.66 -18.37
N ARG A 50 1.02 -25.76 -17.69
CA ARG A 50 1.52 -25.05 -16.50
C ARG A 50 1.98 -26.04 -15.44
N ASP A 51 1.11 -26.94 -15.01
CA ASP A 51 1.39 -27.88 -13.91
C ASP A 51 2.54 -28.83 -14.26
N ALA A 52 2.63 -29.28 -15.53
CA ALA A 52 3.78 -30.02 -16.03
C ALA A 52 5.09 -29.20 -15.93
N SER A 53 5.05 -27.94 -16.33
CA SER A 53 6.24 -27.05 -16.24
C SER A 53 6.65 -26.75 -14.80
N ILE A 54 5.71 -26.66 -13.86
CA ILE A 54 5.97 -26.47 -12.43
C ILE A 54 6.68 -27.71 -11.84
N THR A 55 6.32 -28.89 -12.28
CA THR A 55 6.96 -30.13 -11.80
C THR A 55 8.47 -30.12 -12.05
N GLU A 56 8.90 -29.66 -13.21
CA GLU A 56 10.32 -29.56 -13.62
C GLU A 56 11.06 -28.37 -13.00
N LEU A 57 10.33 -27.38 -12.47
CA LEU A 57 10.91 -26.16 -11.93
C LEU A 57 11.82 -26.44 -10.73
N THR A 58 13.03 -25.92 -10.75
CA THR A 58 14.01 -25.98 -9.65
C THR A 58 14.28 -24.61 -9.07
N PHE A 59 14.82 -24.56 -7.86
CA PHE A 59 15.22 -23.27 -7.28
C PHE A 59 16.37 -22.68 -8.13
N PRO A 60 16.31 -21.39 -8.56
CA PRO A 60 17.18 -20.86 -9.60
C PRO A 60 18.63 -20.62 -9.15
N PHE A 61 18.90 -20.70 -7.86
CA PHE A 61 20.22 -20.44 -7.27
C PHE A 61 20.65 -21.54 -6.30
N SER A 62 21.91 -21.54 -5.89
CA SER A 62 22.31 -22.25 -4.68
C SER A 62 21.63 -21.61 -3.47
N TYR A 63 21.00 -22.42 -2.62
CA TYR A 63 20.35 -21.89 -1.42
C TYR A 63 21.36 -21.19 -0.50
N ARG A 64 21.01 -20.01 -0.07
CA ARG A 64 21.71 -19.31 1.00
C ARG A 64 21.38 -19.97 2.36
N PRO A 65 22.21 -19.76 3.40
CA PRO A 65 21.92 -20.29 4.73
C PRO A 65 20.53 -19.89 5.23
N GLY A 66 19.71 -20.87 5.68
CA GLY A 66 18.34 -20.66 6.15
C GLY A 66 17.26 -20.45 5.06
N GLN A 67 17.65 -20.29 3.79
CA GLN A 67 16.71 -20.01 2.70
C GLN A 67 15.88 -21.24 2.32
N LYS A 68 16.47 -22.43 2.36
CA LYS A 68 15.78 -23.70 2.07
C LYS A 68 14.71 -23.99 3.12
N GLU A 69 15.06 -23.78 4.40
CA GLU A 69 14.15 -23.96 5.52
C GLU A 69 12.98 -22.96 5.43
N LEU A 70 13.27 -21.71 5.06
CA LEU A 70 12.24 -20.68 4.87
C LEU A 70 11.28 -21.08 3.73
N ALA A 71 11.81 -21.51 2.59
CA ALA A 71 10.99 -21.96 1.46
C ALA A 71 10.12 -23.17 1.83
N ALA A 72 10.67 -24.13 2.59
CA ALA A 72 9.92 -25.27 3.09
C ALA A 72 8.79 -24.86 4.06
N MET A 73 9.04 -23.88 4.94
CA MET A 73 8.02 -23.36 5.85
C MET A 73 6.88 -22.67 5.09
N VAL A 74 7.19 -21.88 4.05
CA VAL A 74 6.18 -21.28 3.18
C VAL A 74 5.34 -22.35 2.51
N TYR A 75 5.99 -23.35 1.89
CA TYR A 75 5.30 -24.46 1.23
C TYR A 75 4.33 -25.17 2.19
N HIS A 76 4.80 -25.61 3.36
CA HIS A 76 3.96 -26.30 4.34
C HIS A 76 2.85 -25.42 4.93
N THR A 77 3.06 -24.10 4.98
CA THR A 77 2.03 -23.16 5.43
C THR A 77 0.90 -23.09 4.40
N VAL A 78 1.25 -23.01 3.12
CA VAL A 78 0.29 -23.01 2.01
C VAL A 78 -0.47 -24.34 1.96
N GLU A 79 0.23 -25.49 2.06
CA GLU A 79 -0.35 -26.83 2.10
C GLU A 79 -1.37 -26.97 3.23
N LYS A 80 -1.05 -26.46 4.43
CA LYS A 80 -1.92 -26.55 5.62
C LYS A 80 -3.03 -25.51 5.66
N GLY A 81 -3.07 -24.58 4.72
CA GLY A 81 -4.06 -23.51 4.70
C GLY A 81 -3.97 -22.56 5.91
N LYS A 82 -2.76 -22.22 6.34
CA LYS A 82 -2.47 -21.40 7.50
C LYS A 82 -1.87 -20.04 7.12
N ARG A 83 -1.47 -19.27 8.14
CA ARG A 83 -0.79 -17.97 8.01
C ARG A 83 0.65 -18.08 8.50
N LEU A 84 1.56 -17.33 7.88
CA LEU A 84 2.97 -17.27 8.25
C LEU A 84 3.44 -15.83 8.29
N PHE A 85 4.13 -15.45 9.34
CA PHE A 85 4.73 -14.13 9.52
C PHE A 85 6.25 -14.28 9.48
N ILE A 86 6.89 -13.63 8.50
CA ILE A 86 8.33 -13.76 8.25
C ILE A 86 9.01 -12.41 8.48
N GLU A 87 9.86 -12.35 9.48
CA GLU A 87 10.85 -11.30 9.60
C GLU A 87 12.10 -11.76 8.84
N ALA A 88 12.39 -11.11 7.73
CA ALA A 88 13.50 -11.48 6.88
C ALA A 88 14.33 -10.24 6.51
N PRO A 89 15.56 -10.11 7.01
CA PRO A 89 16.47 -9.03 6.63
C PRO A 89 16.63 -8.88 5.12
N THR A 90 17.11 -7.72 4.68
CA THR A 90 17.47 -7.51 3.27
C THR A 90 18.50 -8.55 2.81
N GLY A 91 18.54 -8.88 1.53
CA GLY A 91 19.55 -9.81 0.98
C GLY A 91 19.27 -11.30 1.15
N VAL A 92 18.35 -11.73 2.01
CA VAL A 92 18.01 -13.17 2.16
C VAL A 92 17.22 -13.75 0.99
N GLY A 93 16.79 -12.93 0.04
CA GLY A 93 15.99 -13.38 -1.11
C GLY A 93 14.54 -13.66 -0.73
N LYS A 94 13.90 -12.75 0.01
CA LYS A 94 12.48 -12.86 0.45
C LYS A 94 11.54 -13.27 -0.67
N THR A 95 11.57 -12.54 -1.78
CA THR A 95 10.64 -12.71 -2.90
C THR A 95 10.72 -14.11 -3.49
N ILE A 96 11.91 -14.58 -3.84
CA ILE A 96 12.07 -15.91 -4.42
C ILE A 96 11.74 -17.04 -3.42
N SER A 97 12.05 -16.83 -2.12
CA SER A 97 11.77 -17.80 -1.06
C SER A 97 10.29 -17.90 -0.68
N THR A 98 9.46 -16.94 -1.13
CA THR A 98 8.00 -16.98 -0.96
C THR A 98 7.28 -17.37 -2.26
N VAL A 99 7.71 -16.83 -3.40
CA VAL A 99 7.10 -17.09 -4.71
C VAL A 99 7.34 -18.53 -5.17
N PHE A 100 8.60 -19.02 -5.13
CA PHE A 100 8.93 -20.37 -5.61
C PHE A 100 8.14 -21.47 -4.91
N PRO A 101 8.07 -21.55 -3.55
CA PRO A 101 7.30 -22.59 -2.88
C PRO A 101 5.78 -22.43 -3.09
N ALA A 102 5.25 -21.20 -3.26
CA ALA A 102 3.84 -21.01 -3.60
C ALA A 102 3.51 -21.53 -5.00
N ILE A 103 4.40 -21.34 -5.99
CA ILE A 103 4.27 -21.95 -7.32
C ILE A 103 4.33 -23.48 -7.23
N LYS A 104 5.27 -24.06 -6.44
CA LYS A 104 5.35 -25.51 -6.25
C LYS A 104 4.06 -26.08 -5.65
N ALA A 105 3.47 -25.40 -4.65
CA ALA A 105 2.18 -25.79 -4.08
C ALA A 105 1.03 -25.72 -5.11
N MET A 106 1.07 -24.76 -6.04
CA MET A 106 0.10 -24.67 -7.15
C MET A 106 0.21 -25.88 -8.09
N GLY A 107 1.41 -26.31 -8.43
CA GLY A 107 1.63 -27.52 -9.25
C GLY A 107 1.11 -28.82 -8.60
N GLU A 108 0.92 -28.83 -7.30
CA GLU A 108 0.33 -29.93 -6.52
C GLU A 108 -1.16 -29.70 -6.20
N GLU A 109 -1.80 -28.78 -6.92
CA GLU A 109 -3.24 -28.43 -6.82
C GLU A 109 -3.68 -27.93 -5.42
N VAL A 110 -2.75 -27.46 -4.59
CA VAL A 110 -3.05 -26.89 -3.27
C VAL A 110 -3.69 -25.50 -3.40
N CYS A 111 -3.32 -24.76 -4.44
CA CYS A 111 -3.91 -23.46 -4.76
C CYS A 111 -4.03 -23.27 -6.26
N ASP A 112 -4.96 -22.39 -6.67
CA ASP A 112 -5.24 -22.11 -8.07
C ASP A 112 -4.65 -20.78 -8.53
N ARG A 113 -4.32 -19.87 -7.60
CA ARG A 113 -3.84 -18.52 -7.90
C ARG A 113 -3.01 -17.93 -6.77
N ILE A 114 -2.03 -17.14 -7.15
CA ILE A 114 -1.20 -16.36 -6.24
C ILE A 114 -1.54 -14.87 -6.40
N PHE A 115 -1.77 -14.18 -5.30
CA PHE A 115 -1.81 -12.72 -5.24
C PHE A 115 -0.54 -12.22 -4.55
N TYR A 116 0.31 -11.52 -5.29
CA TYR A 116 1.48 -10.85 -4.73
C TYR A 116 1.13 -9.40 -4.45
N LEU A 117 1.09 -9.05 -3.18
CA LEU A 117 0.59 -7.77 -2.71
C LEU A 117 1.74 -6.86 -2.27
N THR A 118 1.73 -5.63 -2.75
CA THR A 118 2.79 -4.66 -2.46
C THR A 118 2.26 -3.23 -2.47
N ALA A 119 2.74 -2.38 -1.55
CA ALA A 119 2.33 -0.98 -1.45
C ALA A 119 3.02 -0.05 -2.48
N LYS A 120 4.10 -0.51 -3.15
CA LYS A 120 5.00 0.37 -3.93
C LYS A 120 5.34 -0.16 -5.31
N THR A 121 5.56 0.76 -6.25
CA THR A 121 5.93 0.42 -7.63
C THR A 121 7.25 -0.35 -7.72
N ILE A 122 8.26 0.01 -6.92
CA ILE A 122 9.60 -0.65 -6.94
C ILE A 122 9.51 -2.10 -6.48
N THR A 123 8.79 -2.38 -5.40
CA THR A 123 8.59 -3.77 -4.93
C THR A 123 7.77 -4.60 -5.92
N ARG A 124 6.91 -3.95 -6.71
CA ARG A 124 6.20 -4.57 -7.83
C ARG A 124 7.17 -5.07 -8.92
N THR A 125 8.13 -4.25 -9.33
CA THR A 125 9.16 -4.63 -10.31
C THR A 125 9.97 -5.82 -9.80
N VAL A 126 10.35 -5.85 -8.53
CA VAL A 126 11.07 -7.01 -7.92
C VAL A 126 10.26 -8.31 -8.03
N ALA A 127 8.94 -8.23 -7.84
CA ALA A 127 8.08 -9.40 -8.02
C ALA A 127 8.01 -9.84 -9.49
N GLU A 128 7.84 -8.90 -10.42
CA GLU A 128 7.84 -9.16 -11.87
C GLU A 128 9.15 -9.82 -12.32
N ASP A 129 10.29 -9.29 -11.88
CA ASP A 129 11.63 -9.84 -12.17
C ASP A 129 11.80 -11.25 -11.60
N CYS A 130 11.23 -11.53 -10.42
CA CYS A 130 11.27 -12.85 -9.82
C CYS A 130 10.51 -13.88 -10.67
N PHE A 131 9.30 -13.55 -11.13
CA PHE A 131 8.54 -14.43 -12.02
C PHE A 131 9.25 -14.61 -13.38
N GLU A 132 9.82 -13.54 -13.93
CA GLU A 132 10.59 -13.59 -15.17
C GLU A 132 11.82 -14.48 -15.04
N LEU A 133 12.55 -14.39 -13.93
CA LEU A 133 13.68 -15.26 -13.63
C LEU A 133 13.28 -16.74 -13.64
N LEU A 134 12.14 -17.07 -13.02
CA LEU A 134 11.61 -18.44 -13.02
C LEU A 134 11.16 -18.87 -14.42
N GLY A 135 10.62 -17.96 -15.22
CA GLY A 135 10.26 -18.18 -16.62
C GLY A 135 11.45 -18.59 -17.50
N LYS A 136 12.66 -18.11 -17.19
CA LYS A 136 13.90 -18.51 -17.89
C LYS A 136 14.23 -20.01 -17.72
N GLN A 137 13.63 -20.68 -16.74
CA GLN A 137 13.72 -22.14 -16.54
C GLN A 137 12.61 -22.93 -17.26
N LYS A 138 12.00 -22.35 -18.28
CA LYS A 138 10.86 -22.92 -19.05
C LYS A 138 9.56 -23.06 -18.24
N LEU A 139 9.42 -22.34 -17.16
CA LEU A 139 8.15 -22.27 -16.43
C LEU A 139 7.11 -21.59 -17.34
N LEU A 140 6.02 -22.25 -17.60
CA LEU A 140 4.83 -21.69 -18.24
C LEU A 140 3.93 -21.14 -17.14
N PHE A 141 3.89 -19.80 -17.03
CA PHE A 141 3.19 -19.16 -15.93
C PHE A 141 2.71 -17.75 -16.34
N LYS A 142 1.44 -17.47 -16.16
CA LYS A 142 0.87 -16.18 -16.51
C LYS A 142 0.87 -15.24 -15.33
N THR A 143 1.58 -14.13 -15.47
CA THR A 143 1.61 -13.06 -14.48
C THR A 143 0.92 -11.83 -15.01
N LEU A 144 0.11 -11.19 -14.18
CA LEU A 144 -0.57 -9.94 -14.51
C LEU A 144 -0.33 -8.90 -13.43
N THR A 145 0.04 -7.69 -13.82
CA THR A 145 0.24 -6.55 -12.92
C THR A 145 -0.93 -5.58 -13.05
N ILE A 146 -1.72 -5.42 -11.96
CA ILE A 146 -2.78 -4.41 -11.92
C ILE A 146 -2.19 -3.05 -11.57
N THR A 147 -2.43 -2.10 -12.45
CA THR A 147 -2.07 -0.68 -12.28
C THR A 147 -3.32 0.14 -12.00
N ALA A 148 -3.19 1.19 -11.19
CA ALA A 148 -4.31 2.06 -10.85
C ALA A 148 -4.97 2.69 -12.10
N LYS A 149 -6.28 2.84 -12.03
CA LYS A 149 -7.13 3.30 -13.15
C LYS A 149 -6.67 4.63 -13.73
N GLU A 150 -6.30 5.57 -12.86
CA GLU A 150 -5.84 6.90 -13.22
C GLU A 150 -4.54 6.87 -14.04
N LYS A 151 -3.69 5.87 -13.79
CA LYS A 151 -2.43 5.69 -14.53
C LYS A 151 -2.59 4.95 -15.87
N MET A 152 -3.67 4.17 -16.01
CA MET A 152 -3.95 3.39 -17.23
C MET A 152 -4.97 4.06 -18.15
N CYS A 153 -5.71 5.07 -17.65
CA CYS A 153 -6.72 5.74 -18.44
C CYS A 153 -6.09 6.50 -19.61
N VAL A 154 -6.60 6.28 -20.81
CA VAL A 154 -6.16 6.97 -22.04
C VAL A 154 -6.76 8.36 -22.20
N MET A 155 -7.68 8.75 -21.31
CA MET A 155 -8.32 10.07 -21.29
C MET A 155 -7.56 11.00 -20.35
N ASP A 156 -7.49 12.28 -20.68
CA ASP A 156 -6.89 13.31 -19.82
C ASP A 156 -7.59 13.41 -18.46
N THR A 157 -8.90 13.17 -18.45
CA THR A 157 -9.71 13.04 -17.23
C THR A 157 -10.46 11.71 -17.24
N VAL A 158 -10.47 11.01 -16.12
CA VAL A 158 -11.12 9.72 -16.00
C VAL A 158 -12.64 9.88 -16.14
N SER A 159 -13.19 9.56 -17.31
CA SER A 159 -14.63 9.42 -17.54
C SER A 159 -14.93 8.05 -18.12
N CYS A 160 -15.75 7.27 -17.42
CA CYS A 160 -16.13 5.91 -17.86
C CYS A 160 -17.52 5.88 -18.49
N ASN A 161 -18.06 7.05 -18.85
CA ASN A 161 -19.32 7.17 -19.58
C ASN A 161 -19.12 6.79 -21.05
N PRO A 162 -19.89 5.81 -21.60
CA PRO A 162 -19.81 5.45 -23.02
C PRO A 162 -20.10 6.59 -24.01
N GLY A 163 -20.74 7.67 -23.56
CA GLY A 163 -20.96 8.89 -24.35
C GLY A 163 -19.73 9.79 -24.46
N GLU A 164 -18.76 9.64 -23.57
CA GLU A 164 -17.56 10.50 -23.47
C GLU A 164 -16.27 9.72 -23.77
N CYS A 165 -16.24 8.43 -23.45
CA CYS A 165 -15.06 7.56 -23.63
C CYS A 165 -15.29 6.54 -24.76
N GLU A 166 -14.58 6.68 -25.86
CA GLU A 166 -14.59 5.75 -27.00
C GLU A 166 -14.20 4.31 -26.59
N ARG A 167 -13.32 4.16 -25.58
CA ARG A 167 -12.90 2.85 -25.08
C ARG A 167 -13.98 2.17 -24.23
N ALA A 168 -14.80 2.94 -23.52
CA ALA A 168 -15.93 2.42 -22.75
C ALA A 168 -17.10 2.02 -23.67
N LYS A 169 -17.27 2.75 -24.78
CA LYS A 169 -18.32 2.47 -25.75
C LYS A 169 -18.07 1.14 -26.45
N GLY A 170 -18.95 0.17 -26.23
CA GLY A 170 -18.85 -1.17 -26.82
C GLY A 170 -17.66 -2.00 -26.29
N HIS A 171 -17.10 -1.66 -25.14
CA HIS A 171 -16.02 -2.40 -24.48
C HIS A 171 -16.34 -3.90 -24.39
N TYR A 172 -17.50 -4.25 -23.82
CA TYR A 172 -17.91 -5.64 -23.60
C TYR A 172 -18.10 -6.47 -24.88
N ASN A 173 -18.24 -5.83 -26.05
CA ASN A 173 -18.32 -6.53 -27.33
C ASN A 173 -16.93 -6.95 -27.86
N ARG A 174 -15.86 -6.32 -27.38
CA ARG A 174 -14.50 -6.49 -27.90
C ARG A 174 -13.53 -7.08 -26.89
N VAL A 175 -13.81 -6.96 -25.58
CA VAL A 175 -12.84 -7.30 -24.52
C VAL A 175 -12.51 -8.79 -24.50
N ASN A 176 -13.45 -9.68 -24.81
CA ASN A 176 -13.20 -11.12 -24.82
C ASN A 176 -12.14 -11.51 -25.87
N GLU A 177 -12.24 -10.94 -27.09
CA GLU A 177 -11.21 -11.17 -28.11
C GLU A 177 -9.87 -10.55 -27.72
N ALA A 178 -9.88 -9.36 -27.14
CA ALA A 178 -8.66 -8.70 -26.69
C ALA A 178 -7.93 -9.51 -25.62
N VAL A 179 -8.66 -9.99 -24.61
CA VAL A 179 -8.12 -10.84 -23.54
C VAL A 179 -7.61 -12.16 -24.11
N TYR A 180 -8.38 -12.83 -24.97
CA TYR A 180 -7.96 -14.09 -25.56
C TYR A 180 -6.69 -13.94 -26.41
N ASP A 181 -6.63 -12.92 -27.27
CA ASP A 181 -5.46 -12.61 -28.10
C ASP A 181 -4.20 -12.37 -27.24
N MET A 182 -4.33 -11.63 -26.14
CA MET A 182 -3.23 -11.43 -25.20
C MET A 182 -2.81 -12.74 -24.50
N LEU A 183 -3.78 -13.53 -24.05
CA LEU A 183 -3.51 -14.77 -23.32
C LEU A 183 -2.78 -15.83 -24.14
N ILE A 184 -3.05 -15.95 -25.44
CA ILE A 184 -2.39 -16.96 -26.29
C ILE A 184 -0.96 -16.57 -26.69
N HIS A 185 -0.60 -15.28 -26.60
CA HIS A 185 0.71 -14.80 -27.05
C HIS A 185 1.64 -14.40 -25.88
N GLU A 186 1.08 -14.00 -24.73
CA GLU A 186 1.87 -13.39 -23.68
C GLU A 186 1.80 -14.22 -22.36
N HIS A 187 2.94 -14.27 -21.67
CA HIS A 187 3.06 -14.84 -20.32
C HIS A 187 3.15 -13.75 -19.25
N LYS A 188 3.77 -12.61 -19.58
CA LYS A 188 3.91 -11.45 -18.71
C LYS A 188 2.98 -10.35 -19.19
N MET A 189 1.89 -10.13 -18.46
CA MET A 189 0.90 -9.09 -18.75
C MET A 189 1.20 -7.86 -17.90
N SER A 190 2.28 -7.15 -18.26
CA SER A 190 2.67 -5.87 -17.68
C SER A 190 1.74 -4.74 -18.15
N ARG A 191 1.87 -3.55 -17.53
CA ARG A 191 1.15 -2.36 -17.95
C ARG A 191 1.27 -2.08 -19.45
N ASP A 192 2.50 -2.02 -19.96
CA ASP A 192 2.76 -1.70 -21.38
C ASP A 192 2.15 -2.75 -22.33
N MET A 193 2.17 -4.01 -21.91
CA MET A 193 1.58 -5.09 -22.69
C MET A 193 0.04 -4.98 -22.72
N ILE A 194 -0.58 -4.69 -21.59
CA ILE A 194 -2.03 -4.47 -21.51
C ILE A 194 -2.43 -3.26 -22.36
N GLU A 195 -1.70 -2.14 -22.27
CA GLU A 195 -1.94 -0.93 -23.07
C GLU A 195 -1.84 -1.22 -24.58
N LYS A 196 -0.84 -2.00 -25.01
CA LYS A 196 -0.64 -2.43 -26.40
C LYS A 196 -1.82 -3.21 -26.95
N TYR A 197 -2.32 -4.21 -26.21
CA TYR A 197 -3.47 -5.01 -26.65
C TYR A 197 -4.79 -4.23 -26.53
N ALA A 198 -4.93 -3.39 -25.52
CA ALA A 198 -6.08 -2.50 -25.40
C ALA A 198 -6.17 -1.49 -26.54
N GLU A 199 -5.02 -0.97 -27.00
CA GLU A 199 -4.96 -0.12 -28.20
C GLU A 199 -5.34 -0.89 -29.46
N LYS A 200 -4.77 -2.09 -29.67
CA LYS A 200 -5.07 -2.95 -30.82
C LYS A 200 -6.57 -3.24 -30.96
N HIS A 201 -7.24 -3.54 -29.87
CA HIS A 201 -8.64 -3.94 -29.82
C HIS A 201 -9.61 -2.81 -29.45
N GLN A 202 -9.11 -1.58 -29.22
CA GLN A 202 -9.91 -0.40 -28.89
C GLN A 202 -10.79 -0.60 -27.63
N VAL A 203 -10.23 -1.22 -26.59
CA VAL A 203 -10.87 -1.47 -25.29
C VAL A 203 -10.27 -0.63 -24.17
N CYS A 204 -10.95 -0.54 -23.03
CA CYS A 204 -10.40 0.10 -21.84
C CYS A 204 -9.28 -0.77 -21.25
N PRO A 205 -8.03 -0.26 -21.13
CA PRO A 205 -6.92 -1.07 -20.63
C PRO A 205 -7.12 -1.51 -19.16
N PHE A 206 -7.71 -0.66 -18.33
CA PHE A 206 -7.97 -1.00 -16.92
C PHE A 206 -8.99 -2.15 -16.78
N GLU A 207 -10.15 -2.05 -17.45
CA GLU A 207 -11.18 -3.11 -17.39
C GLU A 207 -10.66 -4.41 -18.03
N MET A 208 -9.91 -4.30 -19.15
CA MET A 208 -9.25 -5.45 -19.77
C MET A 208 -8.27 -6.15 -18.83
N ALA A 209 -7.49 -5.40 -18.05
CA ALA A 209 -6.60 -5.97 -17.03
C ALA A 209 -7.38 -6.75 -15.95
N LEU A 210 -8.53 -6.21 -15.50
CA LEU A 210 -9.38 -6.89 -14.53
C LEU A 210 -10.02 -8.18 -15.10
N ASP A 211 -10.39 -8.20 -16.39
CA ASP A 211 -10.90 -9.40 -17.06
C ASP A 211 -9.79 -10.44 -17.26
N ALA A 212 -8.61 -10.01 -17.70
CA ALA A 212 -7.46 -10.88 -17.89
C ALA A 212 -6.95 -11.50 -16.58
N ALA A 213 -7.12 -10.80 -15.44
CA ALA A 213 -6.76 -11.32 -14.12
C ALA A 213 -7.49 -12.62 -13.76
N LEU A 214 -8.66 -12.89 -14.34
CA LEU A 214 -9.39 -14.15 -14.17
C LEU A 214 -8.65 -15.37 -14.73
N PHE A 215 -7.70 -15.15 -15.63
CA PHE A 215 -6.92 -16.19 -16.33
C PHE A 215 -5.44 -16.19 -15.93
N ALA A 216 -5.01 -15.23 -15.12
CA ALA A 216 -3.64 -15.16 -14.62
C ALA A 216 -3.41 -16.18 -13.50
N ASP A 217 -2.22 -16.81 -13.48
CA ASP A 217 -1.77 -17.71 -12.40
C ASP A 217 -1.28 -16.90 -11.20
N ALA A 218 -0.66 -15.74 -11.45
CA ALA A 218 -0.35 -14.77 -10.40
C ALA A 218 -0.81 -13.35 -10.79
N VAL A 219 -1.36 -12.66 -9.79
CA VAL A 219 -1.76 -11.25 -9.88
C VAL A 219 -0.90 -10.42 -8.93
N ILE A 220 -0.16 -9.45 -9.47
CA ILE A 220 0.64 -8.50 -8.72
C ILE A 220 -0.16 -7.22 -8.59
N CYS A 221 -0.47 -6.78 -7.37
CA CYS A 221 -1.30 -5.60 -7.15
C CYS A 221 -1.05 -4.92 -5.79
N ASP A 222 -1.65 -3.74 -5.59
CA ASP A 222 -1.66 -3.05 -4.31
C ASP A 222 -2.56 -3.78 -3.29
N TYR A 223 -2.28 -3.62 -1.98
CA TYR A 223 -3.09 -4.16 -0.88
C TYR A 223 -4.57 -3.81 -1.00
N ASN A 224 -4.89 -2.62 -1.52
CA ASN A 224 -6.27 -2.14 -1.67
C ASN A 224 -7.13 -3.11 -2.49
N TYR A 225 -6.55 -3.74 -3.51
CA TYR A 225 -7.28 -4.68 -4.37
C TYR A 225 -7.71 -5.97 -3.66
N VAL A 226 -7.23 -6.20 -2.44
CA VAL A 226 -7.61 -7.37 -1.62
C VAL A 226 -8.31 -6.93 -0.33
N PHE A 227 -7.78 -5.92 0.38
CA PHE A 227 -8.20 -5.58 1.74
C PHE A 227 -9.14 -4.38 1.84
N ASP A 228 -9.16 -3.44 0.89
CA ASP A 228 -10.03 -2.26 0.97
C ASP A 228 -11.49 -2.61 0.62
N PRO A 229 -12.45 -2.42 1.53
CA PRO A 229 -13.86 -2.78 1.32
C PRO A 229 -14.52 -2.05 0.14
N ASN A 230 -13.95 -0.94 -0.33
CA ASN A 230 -14.49 -0.14 -1.44
C ASN A 230 -13.86 -0.49 -2.79
N VAL A 231 -12.62 -1.01 -2.79
CA VAL A 231 -11.77 -1.18 -3.98
C VAL A 231 -11.47 -2.64 -4.30
N TYR A 232 -11.62 -3.55 -3.34
CA TYR A 232 -11.24 -4.95 -3.50
C TYR A 232 -11.82 -5.60 -4.76
N LEU A 233 -11.10 -6.55 -5.32
CA LEU A 233 -11.48 -7.31 -6.51
C LEU A 233 -12.65 -8.25 -6.21
N ARG A 234 -13.87 -7.74 -6.34
CA ARG A 234 -15.12 -8.47 -6.06
C ARG A 234 -15.18 -9.80 -6.81
N ARG A 235 -14.61 -9.89 -7.99
CA ARG A 235 -14.53 -11.11 -8.81
C ARG A 235 -13.87 -12.28 -8.09
N PHE A 236 -12.99 -12.01 -7.11
CA PHE A 236 -12.23 -13.01 -6.35
C PHE A 236 -12.65 -13.12 -4.88
N PHE A 237 -13.04 -11.99 -4.28
CA PHE A 237 -13.18 -11.91 -2.82
C PHE A 237 -14.62 -11.62 -2.34
N SER A 238 -15.62 -11.59 -3.24
CA SER A 238 -17.02 -11.31 -2.84
C SER A 238 -17.78 -12.50 -2.27
N THR A 239 -17.28 -13.72 -2.46
CA THR A 239 -17.94 -14.93 -1.98
C THR A 239 -17.48 -15.27 -0.55
N GLU A 240 -18.42 -15.73 0.28
CA GLU A 240 -18.11 -16.22 1.64
C GLU A 240 -17.38 -17.58 1.62
N LYS A 241 -17.38 -18.26 0.47
CA LYS A 241 -16.66 -19.53 0.33
C LYS A 241 -15.16 -19.28 0.25
N LYS A 242 -14.41 -20.05 1.01
CA LYS A 242 -12.95 -20.06 0.98
C LYS A 242 -12.47 -20.43 -0.43
N GLY A 243 -11.72 -19.51 -1.04
CA GLY A 243 -11.09 -19.73 -2.34
C GLY A 243 -9.70 -20.35 -2.21
N ASN A 244 -9.27 -21.08 -3.24
CA ASN A 244 -7.94 -21.69 -3.31
C ASN A 244 -6.86 -20.70 -3.73
N MET A 245 -6.82 -19.52 -3.08
CA MET A 245 -5.88 -18.46 -3.41
C MET A 245 -4.85 -18.30 -2.29
N VAL A 246 -3.62 -17.95 -2.68
CA VAL A 246 -2.53 -17.64 -1.74
C VAL A 246 -2.20 -16.15 -1.83
N LEU A 247 -2.16 -15.48 -0.68
CA LEU A 247 -1.68 -14.11 -0.57
C LEU A 247 -0.22 -14.10 -0.14
N LEU A 248 0.64 -13.45 -0.92
CA LEU A 248 2.03 -13.13 -0.60
C LEU A 248 2.09 -11.63 -0.35
N VAL A 249 2.21 -11.23 0.91
CA VAL A 249 2.13 -9.82 1.34
C VAL A 249 3.53 -9.31 1.63
N ASP A 250 4.09 -8.57 0.67
CA ASP A 250 5.43 -7.97 0.77
C ASP A 250 5.39 -6.64 1.51
N GLU A 251 6.47 -6.32 2.22
CA GLU A 251 6.58 -5.15 3.10
C GLU A 251 5.34 -4.98 4.01
N ALA A 252 4.88 -6.11 4.54
CA ALA A 252 3.60 -6.24 5.23
C ALA A 252 3.47 -5.37 6.48
N HIS A 253 4.57 -4.81 7.01
CA HIS A 253 4.54 -3.81 8.07
C HIS A 253 3.70 -2.58 7.68
N ASN A 254 3.65 -2.23 6.38
CA ASN A 254 2.85 -1.11 5.88
C ASN A 254 1.35 -1.42 5.92
N LEU A 255 0.95 -2.69 5.89
CA LEU A 255 -0.46 -3.06 5.86
C LEU A 255 -1.20 -2.69 7.15
N VAL A 256 -0.51 -2.54 8.28
CA VAL A 256 -1.12 -2.11 9.54
C VAL A 256 -1.70 -0.69 9.43
N GLU A 257 -0.89 0.28 9.01
CA GLU A 257 -1.36 1.66 8.84
C GLU A 257 -2.33 1.78 7.66
N ARG A 258 -2.03 1.10 6.54
CA ARG A 258 -2.95 1.04 5.40
C ARG A 258 -4.30 0.42 5.75
N GLY A 259 -4.30 -0.63 6.57
CA GLY A 259 -5.54 -1.23 7.09
C GLY A 259 -6.35 -0.24 7.92
N ARG A 260 -5.71 0.47 8.84
CA ARG A 260 -6.39 1.53 9.60
C ARG A 260 -7.02 2.58 8.67
N GLU A 261 -6.29 3.04 7.64
CA GLU A 261 -6.81 3.98 6.65
C GLU A 261 -7.98 3.40 5.83
N MET A 262 -7.88 2.14 5.39
CA MET A 262 -8.92 1.48 4.60
C MET A 262 -10.25 1.37 5.33
N TYR A 263 -10.18 1.12 6.64
CA TYR A 263 -11.35 0.94 7.51
C TYR A 263 -11.72 2.21 8.30
N SER A 264 -11.13 3.35 7.95
CA SER A 264 -11.49 4.68 8.47
C SER A 264 -12.22 5.51 7.43
N ALA A 265 -13.03 6.47 7.90
CA ALA A 265 -13.73 7.39 7.02
C ALA A 265 -13.81 8.79 7.64
N ARG A 266 -13.86 9.81 6.81
CA ARG A 266 -13.98 11.20 7.25
C ARG A 266 -14.96 11.97 6.37
N LEU A 267 -15.56 13.02 6.95
CA LEU A 267 -16.36 14.01 6.25
C LEU A 267 -15.92 15.41 6.67
N VAL A 268 -15.83 16.29 5.71
CA VAL A 268 -15.50 17.71 5.91
C VAL A 268 -16.75 18.55 5.72
N LYS A 269 -17.09 19.35 6.72
CA LYS A 269 -18.31 20.18 6.72
C LYS A 269 -18.37 21.15 5.54
N GLU A 270 -17.24 21.74 5.20
CA GLU A 270 -17.10 22.73 4.14
C GLU A 270 -17.43 22.16 2.75
N ASP A 271 -17.24 20.84 2.53
CA ASP A 271 -17.55 20.18 1.26
C ASP A 271 -19.08 20.11 1.01
N PHE A 272 -19.88 19.90 2.08
CA PHE A 272 -21.34 20.00 1.97
C PHE A 272 -21.80 21.38 1.52
N LEU A 273 -21.11 22.45 1.96
CA LEU A 273 -21.43 23.81 1.56
C LEU A 273 -21.02 24.08 0.11
N ALA A 274 -19.89 23.54 -0.34
CA ALA A 274 -19.42 23.64 -1.71
C ALA A 274 -20.41 23.00 -2.68
N VAL A 275 -20.77 21.73 -2.44
CA VAL A 275 -21.75 21.00 -3.27
C VAL A 275 -23.13 21.67 -3.21
N LYS A 276 -23.59 22.11 -2.03
CA LYS A 276 -24.86 22.86 -1.91
C LYS A 276 -24.89 24.10 -2.80
N LYS A 277 -23.78 24.84 -2.90
CA LYS A 277 -23.66 26.04 -3.77
C LYS A 277 -23.83 25.67 -5.24
N ILE A 278 -23.23 24.56 -5.68
CA ILE A 278 -23.34 24.05 -7.05
C ILE A 278 -24.80 23.65 -7.35
N VAL A 279 -25.40 22.82 -6.49
CA VAL A 279 -26.78 22.34 -6.64
C VAL A 279 -27.77 23.52 -6.69
N LYS A 280 -27.55 24.54 -5.87
CA LYS A 280 -28.40 25.74 -5.87
C LYS A 280 -28.24 26.58 -7.14
N ALA A 281 -27.07 26.57 -7.78
CA ALA A 281 -26.88 27.19 -9.09
C ALA A 281 -27.60 26.37 -10.18
N MET A 282 -27.54 25.03 -10.14
CA MET A 282 -28.28 24.17 -11.05
C MET A 282 -29.81 24.37 -10.92
N GLU A 283 -30.34 24.41 -9.68
CA GLU A 283 -31.75 24.64 -9.41
C GLU A 283 -32.28 25.94 -10.04
N ARG A 284 -31.51 27.02 -9.98
CA ARG A 284 -31.91 28.35 -10.54
C ARG A 284 -32.05 28.34 -12.06
N HIS A 285 -31.32 27.47 -12.75
CA HIS A 285 -31.31 27.38 -14.21
C HIS A 285 -32.19 26.24 -14.76
N GLU A 286 -32.67 25.35 -13.87
CA GLU A 286 -33.52 24.23 -14.28
C GLU A 286 -34.95 24.67 -14.54
N LYS A 287 -35.49 24.32 -15.72
CA LYS A 287 -36.84 24.67 -16.16
C LYS A 287 -37.84 23.52 -16.02
N ARG A 288 -37.35 22.28 -15.91
CA ARG A 288 -38.18 21.07 -15.77
C ARG A 288 -38.67 20.96 -14.31
N PRO A 289 -39.99 21.04 -14.05
CA PRO A 289 -40.52 21.09 -12.67
C PRO A 289 -40.12 19.87 -11.82
N GLU A 290 -40.09 18.68 -12.42
CA GLU A 290 -39.73 17.43 -11.76
C GLU A 290 -38.26 17.43 -11.34
N VAL A 291 -37.37 17.84 -12.22
CA VAL A 291 -35.94 17.92 -11.95
C VAL A 291 -35.61 19.04 -10.96
N HIS A 292 -36.28 20.17 -11.07
CA HIS A 292 -36.19 21.24 -10.07
C HIS A 292 -36.57 20.75 -8.68
N TYR A 293 -37.62 19.90 -8.56
CA TYR A 293 -37.99 19.28 -7.28
C TYR A 293 -36.89 18.36 -6.72
N ILE A 294 -36.25 17.54 -7.59
CA ILE A 294 -35.15 16.63 -7.21
C ILE A 294 -33.95 17.44 -6.71
N LEU A 295 -33.54 18.50 -7.45
CA LEU A 295 -32.43 19.36 -7.03
C LEU A 295 -32.71 20.06 -5.68
N ARG A 296 -33.92 20.57 -5.51
CA ARG A 296 -34.34 21.18 -4.23
C ARG A 296 -34.35 20.19 -3.07
N LYS A 297 -34.71 18.94 -3.33
CA LYS A 297 -34.66 17.86 -2.33
C LYS A 297 -33.22 17.56 -1.93
N PHE A 298 -32.33 17.46 -2.91
CA PHE A 298 -30.90 17.26 -2.66
C PHE A 298 -30.25 18.45 -1.93
N GLU A 299 -30.58 19.70 -2.29
CA GLU A 299 -30.14 20.89 -1.55
C GLU A 299 -30.56 20.84 -0.08
N LYS A 300 -31.80 20.42 0.21
CA LYS A 300 -32.32 20.28 1.59
C LYS A 300 -31.62 19.16 2.38
N SER A 301 -31.28 18.04 1.77
CA SER A 301 -30.56 16.97 2.43
C SER A 301 -29.11 17.39 2.76
N LEU A 302 -28.40 18.10 1.86
CA LEU A 302 -27.11 18.71 2.13
C LEU A 302 -27.17 19.72 3.28
N GLU A 303 -28.22 20.56 3.32
CA GLU A 303 -28.43 21.50 4.41
C GLU A 303 -28.71 20.81 5.74
N ALA A 304 -29.43 19.68 5.75
CA ALA A 304 -29.68 18.90 6.95
C ALA A 304 -28.39 18.34 7.54
N ALA A 305 -27.53 17.73 6.70
CA ALA A 305 -26.21 17.26 7.12
C ALA A 305 -25.32 18.40 7.64
N ASN A 306 -25.27 19.52 6.89
CA ASN A 306 -24.51 20.69 7.33
C ASN A 306 -25.00 21.27 8.66
N ARG A 307 -26.30 21.24 8.98
CA ARG A 307 -26.82 21.71 10.27
C ARG A 307 -26.31 20.87 11.45
N VAL A 308 -26.28 19.56 11.30
CA VAL A 308 -25.74 18.67 12.34
C VAL A 308 -24.26 18.98 12.57
N LEU A 309 -23.48 19.01 11.49
CA LEU A 309 -22.05 19.32 11.57
C LEU A 309 -21.79 20.73 12.13
N LEU A 310 -22.65 21.71 11.82
CA LEU A 310 -22.54 23.07 12.36
C LEU A 310 -22.87 23.11 13.86
N ALA A 311 -23.81 22.30 14.34
CA ALA A 311 -24.11 22.22 15.76
C ALA A 311 -22.89 21.70 16.53
N TRP A 312 -22.30 20.59 16.09
CA TRP A 312 -21.08 20.06 16.68
C TRP A 312 -19.88 21.01 16.59
N LYS A 313 -19.72 21.69 15.43
CA LYS A 313 -18.66 22.71 15.28
C LYS A 313 -18.72 23.82 16.32
N LYS A 314 -19.92 24.17 16.83
CA LYS A 314 -20.08 25.23 17.83
C LYS A 314 -19.72 24.76 19.24
N GLU A 315 -19.79 23.46 19.49
CA GLU A 315 -19.53 22.82 20.79
C GLU A 315 -18.08 22.32 20.89
N CYS A 316 -17.48 21.89 19.78
CA CYS A 316 -16.13 21.39 19.71
C CYS A 316 -15.12 22.56 19.61
N ASP A 317 -14.25 22.73 20.62
CA ASP A 317 -13.17 23.73 20.61
C ASP A 317 -12.06 23.35 19.62
N GLU A 318 -11.38 22.22 19.83
CA GLU A 318 -10.29 21.73 18.98
C GLU A 318 -10.44 20.24 18.63
N PHE A 319 -10.88 19.44 19.60
CA PHE A 319 -11.00 17.99 19.48
C PHE A 319 -12.02 17.45 20.47
N GLU A 320 -12.87 16.54 20.02
CA GLU A 320 -13.89 15.90 20.84
C GLU A 320 -14.15 14.47 20.38
N VAL A 321 -14.21 13.51 21.28
CA VAL A 321 -14.62 12.13 21.00
C VAL A 321 -16.12 11.99 21.28
N ILE A 322 -16.86 11.46 20.31
CA ILE A 322 -18.30 11.25 20.43
C ILE A 322 -18.64 9.75 20.36
N SER A 323 -19.74 9.36 20.95
CA SER A 323 -20.16 7.95 21.06
C SER A 323 -20.78 7.40 19.78
N ASP A 324 -21.45 8.23 19.00
CA ASP A 324 -22.17 7.84 17.79
C ASP A 324 -22.33 9.00 16.80
N ALA A 325 -22.70 8.68 15.57
CA ALA A 325 -22.96 9.67 14.53
C ALA A 325 -24.36 10.30 14.60
N GLY A 326 -25.26 9.77 15.47
CA GLY A 326 -26.57 10.33 15.75
C GLY A 326 -27.40 10.67 14.52
N MET A 327 -27.94 11.88 14.51
CA MET A 327 -28.79 12.38 13.41
C MET A 327 -28.03 12.58 12.09
N LEU A 328 -26.70 12.61 12.12
CA LEU A 328 -25.90 12.74 10.90
C LEU A 328 -26.10 11.54 9.97
N GLU A 329 -26.13 10.32 10.50
CA GLU A 329 -26.34 9.10 9.69
C GLU A 329 -27.60 9.21 8.82
N PHE A 330 -28.75 9.59 9.41
CA PHE A 330 -29.99 9.77 8.65
C PHE A 330 -29.91 10.87 7.61
N ALA A 331 -29.17 11.94 7.89
CA ALA A 331 -28.96 13.02 6.93
C ALA A 331 -28.08 12.54 5.76
N LEU A 332 -27.03 11.76 6.02
CA LEU A 332 -26.16 11.20 5.01
C LEU A 332 -26.84 10.18 4.10
N LEU A 333 -27.69 9.31 4.66
CA LEU A 333 -28.52 8.39 3.87
C LEU A 333 -29.41 9.12 2.87
N ARG A 334 -29.98 10.28 3.29
CA ARG A 334 -30.77 11.14 2.39
C ARG A 334 -29.89 11.80 1.33
N VAL A 335 -28.72 12.31 1.72
CA VAL A 335 -27.77 12.91 0.78
C VAL A 335 -27.39 11.90 -0.33
N ALA A 336 -27.08 10.67 0.05
CA ALA A 336 -26.72 9.61 -0.91
C ALA A 336 -27.90 9.28 -1.85
N GLY A 337 -29.10 9.04 -1.31
CA GLY A 337 -30.29 8.72 -2.12
C GLY A 337 -30.73 9.88 -3.03
N ASP A 338 -30.69 11.12 -2.54
CA ASP A 338 -31.06 12.29 -3.35
C ASP A 338 -30.02 12.57 -4.46
N TYR A 339 -28.74 12.34 -4.20
CA TYR A 339 -27.70 12.40 -5.25
C TYR A 339 -27.96 11.38 -6.36
N GLU A 340 -28.31 10.13 -6.05
CA GLU A 340 -28.60 9.09 -7.03
C GLU A 340 -29.76 9.47 -7.96
N LEU A 341 -30.75 10.20 -7.45
CA LEU A 341 -31.84 10.75 -8.27
C LEU A 341 -31.31 11.86 -9.21
N VAL A 342 -30.46 12.76 -8.69
CA VAL A 342 -29.85 13.82 -9.51
C VAL A 342 -28.97 13.22 -10.62
N ALA A 343 -28.17 12.22 -10.32
CA ALA A 343 -27.29 11.56 -11.27
C ALA A 343 -28.04 10.84 -12.42
N LYS A 344 -29.27 10.36 -12.18
CA LYS A 344 -30.14 9.81 -13.23
C LYS A 344 -30.60 10.90 -14.23
N GLU A 345 -30.86 12.13 -13.76
CA GLU A 345 -31.37 13.24 -14.59
C GLU A 345 -30.26 14.02 -15.30
N TYR A 346 -29.04 13.99 -14.73
CA TYR A 346 -27.87 14.68 -15.27
C TYR A 346 -26.73 13.69 -15.54
N PRO A 347 -26.68 13.07 -16.71
CA PRO A 347 -25.56 12.19 -17.09
C PRO A 347 -24.19 12.90 -17.05
N VAL A 348 -24.21 14.22 -17.36
CA VAL A 348 -23.05 15.11 -17.25
C VAL A 348 -23.37 16.19 -16.21
N LEU A 349 -22.74 16.09 -15.05
CA LEU A 349 -22.92 17.06 -13.96
C LEU A 349 -21.92 18.22 -14.09
N PRO A 350 -22.33 19.48 -13.86
CA PRO A 350 -21.40 20.58 -13.69
C PRO A 350 -20.56 20.35 -12.42
N GLU A 351 -19.28 20.70 -12.46
CA GLU A 351 -18.32 20.48 -11.34
C GLU A 351 -18.43 19.05 -10.78
N ARG A 352 -18.51 18.09 -11.69
CA ARG A 352 -18.77 16.66 -11.39
C ARG A 352 -17.86 16.10 -10.32
N ASP A 353 -16.56 16.41 -10.38
CA ASP A 353 -15.57 15.86 -9.47
C ASP A 353 -15.82 16.28 -8.02
N THR A 354 -16.23 17.53 -7.79
CA THR A 354 -16.58 18.04 -6.46
C THR A 354 -17.79 17.31 -5.87
N ILE A 355 -18.83 17.10 -6.70
CA ILE A 355 -20.06 16.44 -6.25
C ILE A 355 -19.79 14.93 -6.00
N LEU A 356 -19.05 14.28 -6.91
CA LEU A 356 -18.69 12.87 -6.78
C LEU A 356 -17.78 12.60 -5.58
N SER A 357 -16.81 13.47 -5.32
CA SER A 357 -15.94 13.33 -4.15
C SER A 357 -16.77 13.30 -2.87
N LEU A 358 -17.65 14.27 -2.66
CA LEU A 358 -18.54 14.27 -1.49
C LEU A 358 -19.43 13.02 -1.44
N TYR A 359 -20.00 12.60 -2.58
CA TYR A 359 -20.84 11.39 -2.62
C TYR A 359 -20.06 10.14 -2.20
N PHE A 360 -18.85 9.96 -2.71
CA PHE A 360 -18.02 8.82 -2.33
C PHE A 360 -17.57 8.89 -0.86
N ASP A 361 -17.25 10.07 -0.34
CA ASP A 361 -16.92 10.25 1.07
C ASP A 361 -18.12 9.91 1.96
N VAL A 362 -19.34 10.34 1.58
CA VAL A 362 -20.58 9.98 2.28
C VAL A 362 -20.82 8.47 2.23
N ARG A 363 -20.66 7.82 1.08
CA ARG A 363 -20.83 6.37 0.92
C ARG A 363 -19.82 5.60 1.77
N ARG A 364 -18.55 6.04 1.75
CA ARG A 364 -17.50 5.44 2.56
C ARG A 364 -17.78 5.59 4.05
N PHE A 365 -18.19 6.79 4.48
CA PHE A 365 -18.53 7.05 5.88
C PHE A 365 -19.67 6.16 6.37
N LEU A 366 -20.73 6.03 5.59
CA LEU A 366 -21.85 5.16 5.90
C LEU A 366 -21.44 3.68 5.95
N ALA A 367 -20.62 3.23 5.02
CA ALA A 367 -20.16 1.83 4.97
C ALA A 367 -19.24 1.48 6.17
N VAL A 368 -18.41 2.42 6.62
CA VAL A 368 -17.58 2.23 7.82
C VAL A 368 -18.46 2.30 9.08
N LEU A 369 -19.42 3.24 9.13
CA LEU A 369 -20.35 3.37 10.26
C LEU A 369 -21.22 2.13 10.46
N GLU A 370 -21.65 1.46 9.38
CA GLU A 370 -22.41 0.20 9.45
C GLU A 370 -21.64 -0.93 10.15
N LYS A 371 -20.30 -0.89 10.08
CA LYS A 371 -19.41 -1.88 10.72
C LYS A 371 -18.78 -1.38 12.02
N PHE A 372 -19.16 -0.20 12.48
CA PHE A 372 -18.60 0.43 13.67
C PHE A 372 -18.71 -0.48 14.90
N ASP A 373 -17.58 -0.71 15.54
CA ASP A 373 -17.51 -1.54 16.75
C ASP A 373 -16.53 -0.96 17.80
N GLU A 374 -16.19 -1.74 18.81
CA GLU A 374 -15.28 -1.34 19.90
C GLU A 374 -13.83 -1.06 19.43
N SER A 375 -13.46 -1.51 18.23
CA SER A 375 -12.16 -1.24 17.62
C SER A 375 -12.08 0.12 16.89
N ASP A 376 -13.15 0.89 16.91
CA ASP A 376 -13.26 2.19 16.27
C ASP A 376 -13.50 3.32 17.27
N ARG A 377 -13.18 4.55 16.86
CA ARG A 377 -13.52 5.78 17.60
C ARG A 377 -14.06 6.82 16.64
N ILE A 378 -15.09 7.55 17.04
CA ILE A 378 -15.59 8.71 16.31
C ILE A 378 -15.11 9.95 17.01
N TYR A 379 -14.53 10.87 16.26
CA TYR A 379 -14.13 12.15 16.81
C TYR A 379 -14.35 13.32 15.84
N LEU A 380 -14.38 14.49 16.42
CA LEU A 380 -14.50 15.79 15.77
C LEU A 380 -13.18 16.55 15.92
N ASP A 381 -12.70 17.15 14.85
CA ASP A 381 -11.49 17.98 14.89
C ASP A 381 -11.47 19.00 13.73
N TYR A 382 -10.34 19.66 13.56
CA TYR A 382 -10.07 20.57 12.46
C TYR A 382 -8.83 20.09 11.69
N ASP A 383 -8.88 20.22 10.37
CA ASP A 383 -7.70 19.97 9.53
C ASP A 383 -6.70 21.14 9.56
N GLU A 384 -5.60 21.03 8.80
CA GLU A 384 -4.56 22.06 8.72
C GLU A 384 -5.08 23.40 8.16
N GLU A 385 -6.14 23.38 7.34
CA GLU A 385 -6.82 24.56 6.80
C GLU A 385 -7.92 25.08 7.74
N ARG A 386 -8.04 24.54 8.94
CA ARG A 386 -9.09 24.85 9.92
C ARG A 386 -10.51 24.53 9.43
N LYS A 387 -10.66 23.57 8.52
CA LYS A 387 -11.95 23.01 8.14
C LYS A 387 -12.41 22.02 9.18
N PHE A 388 -13.69 22.06 9.53
CA PHE A 388 -14.27 21.17 10.53
C PHE A 388 -14.60 19.80 9.94
N ARG A 389 -14.18 18.73 10.63
CA ARG A 389 -14.41 17.38 10.17
C ARG A 389 -14.89 16.45 11.28
N ILE A 390 -15.62 15.41 10.87
CA ILE A 390 -15.90 14.22 11.66
C ILE A 390 -15.12 13.05 11.07
N LYS A 391 -14.50 12.23 11.90
CA LYS A 391 -13.74 11.05 11.46
C LYS A 391 -14.15 9.83 12.28
N ILE A 392 -14.38 8.71 11.57
CA ILE A 392 -14.38 7.38 12.16
C ILE A 392 -12.99 6.83 11.97
N GLN A 393 -12.29 6.56 13.05
CA GLN A 393 -10.92 6.06 13.05
C GLN A 393 -10.90 4.61 13.51
N CYS A 394 -10.47 3.73 12.63
CA CYS A 394 -10.13 2.35 12.99
C CYS A 394 -8.86 2.34 13.86
N MET A 395 -9.00 1.90 15.11
CA MET A 395 -7.89 1.78 16.06
C MET A 395 -7.15 0.46 15.86
N ASP A 396 -7.87 -0.62 15.55
CA ASP A 396 -7.33 -1.96 15.38
C ASP A 396 -7.89 -2.64 14.12
N PRO A 397 -7.12 -2.72 13.03
CA PRO A 397 -7.59 -3.29 11.76
C PRO A 397 -7.58 -4.84 11.76
N SER A 398 -7.10 -5.47 12.82
CA SER A 398 -6.83 -6.92 12.86
C SER A 398 -8.06 -7.77 12.56
N GLY A 399 -9.22 -7.37 13.07
CA GLY A 399 -10.50 -8.06 12.83
C GLY A 399 -10.90 -8.03 11.35
N CYS A 400 -10.88 -6.84 10.75
CA CYS A 400 -11.22 -6.65 9.33
C CYS A 400 -10.26 -7.37 8.39
N LEU A 401 -8.95 -7.30 8.67
CA LEU A 401 -7.94 -8.01 7.89
C LEU A 401 -8.11 -9.53 7.99
N LYS A 402 -8.47 -10.01 9.19
CA LYS A 402 -8.73 -11.44 9.44
C LYS A 402 -9.91 -11.94 8.61
N GLU A 403 -11.02 -11.22 8.54
CA GLU A 403 -12.17 -11.58 7.71
C GLU A 403 -11.80 -11.82 6.25
N VAL A 404 -10.92 -11.00 5.68
CA VAL A 404 -10.45 -11.16 4.30
C VAL A 404 -9.58 -12.41 4.18
N MET A 405 -8.68 -12.64 5.13
CA MET A 405 -7.78 -13.80 5.13
C MET A 405 -8.52 -15.14 5.30
N GLU A 406 -9.67 -15.16 5.93
CA GLU A 406 -10.50 -16.37 6.06
C GLU A 406 -11.09 -16.83 4.72
N ARG A 407 -11.16 -15.93 3.73
CA ARG A 407 -11.66 -16.22 2.38
C ARG A 407 -10.62 -16.81 1.44
N VAL A 408 -9.36 -16.95 1.86
CA VAL A 408 -8.25 -17.47 1.05
C VAL A 408 -7.62 -18.71 1.65
N GLN A 409 -6.90 -19.49 0.85
CA GLN A 409 -6.24 -20.72 1.29
C GLN A 409 -5.17 -20.42 2.34
N SER A 410 -4.29 -19.46 2.06
CA SER A 410 -3.16 -19.13 2.93
C SER A 410 -2.70 -17.69 2.74
N THR A 411 -2.09 -17.12 3.77
CA THR A 411 -1.47 -15.78 3.71
C THR A 411 -0.06 -15.83 4.29
N ILE A 412 0.91 -15.35 3.52
CA ILE A 412 2.32 -15.25 3.91
C ILE A 412 2.67 -13.78 4.00
N PHE A 413 2.91 -13.29 5.20
CA PHE A 413 3.36 -11.94 5.47
C PHE A 413 4.87 -11.91 5.61
N PHE A 414 5.56 -11.02 4.92
CA PHE A 414 7.01 -10.88 5.06
C PHE A 414 7.45 -9.43 4.99
N SER A 415 8.45 -9.12 5.79
CA SER A 415 9.06 -7.80 5.87
C SER A 415 10.46 -7.88 6.48
N ALA A 416 11.31 -6.91 6.14
CA ALA A 416 12.62 -6.75 6.79
C ALA A 416 12.52 -6.14 8.20
N THR A 417 11.41 -5.49 8.51
CA THR A 417 11.24 -4.68 9.72
C THR A 417 10.03 -5.10 10.55
N PHE A 418 9.74 -6.40 10.62
CA PHE A 418 8.71 -6.96 11.51
C PHE A 418 9.17 -7.02 12.98
N LEU A 419 9.56 -5.89 13.53
CA LEU A 419 10.03 -5.79 14.90
C LEU A 419 9.17 -4.84 15.75
N PRO A 420 8.62 -5.31 16.87
CA PRO A 420 8.59 -6.72 17.29
C PRO A 420 7.56 -7.54 16.50
N ILE A 421 7.93 -8.73 16.07
CA ILE A 421 7.07 -9.58 15.23
C ILE A 421 5.70 -9.89 15.86
N ARG A 422 5.66 -9.94 17.19
CA ARG A 422 4.42 -10.15 17.95
C ARG A 422 3.41 -9.02 17.70
N TYR A 423 3.85 -7.76 17.70
CA TYR A 423 3.01 -6.61 17.43
C TYR A 423 2.40 -6.69 16.03
N TYR A 424 3.24 -6.94 15.02
CA TYR A 424 2.75 -7.05 13.64
C TYR A 424 1.83 -8.24 13.43
N LYS A 425 2.15 -9.39 14.03
CA LYS A 425 1.28 -10.57 13.98
C LYS A 425 -0.11 -10.26 14.54
N GLU A 426 -0.19 -9.59 15.68
CA GLU A 426 -1.46 -9.19 16.31
C GLU A 426 -2.20 -8.17 15.43
N GLN A 427 -1.54 -7.11 14.99
CA GLN A 427 -2.17 -6.04 14.19
C GLN A 427 -2.64 -6.50 12.79
N LEU A 428 -2.02 -7.53 12.25
CA LEU A 428 -2.39 -8.13 10.97
C LEU A 428 -3.39 -9.29 11.11
N GLY A 429 -4.01 -9.46 12.27
CA GLY A 429 -5.04 -10.47 12.47
C GLY A 429 -4.53 -11.91 12.59
N GLY A 430 -3.25 -12.09 12.93
CA GLY A 430 -2.68 -13.41 13.20
C GLY A 430 -3.15 -14.01 14.51
N GLU A 431 -3.36 -15.32 14.51
CA GLU A 431 -3.78 -16.10 15.66
C GLU A 431 -2.58 -16.68 16.42
N LYS A 432 -2.83 -17.18 17.63
CA LYS A 432 -1.77 -17.74 18.48
C LYS A 432 -1.05 -18.91 17.80
N GLU A 433 -1.77 -19.71 17.06
CA GLU A 433 -1.30 -20.91 16.36
C GLU A 433 -0.55 -20.62 15.06
N ASP A 434 -0.68 -19.40 14.53
CA ASP A 434 0.02 -19.00 13.31
C ASP A 434 1.52 -18.89 13.58
N ALA A 435 2.33 -19.38 12.63
CA ALA A 435 3.78 -19.36 12.77
C ALA A 435 4.35 -17.96 12.55
N ALA A 436 5.33 -17.59 13.38
CA ALA A 436 6.14 -16.41 13.22
C ALA A 436 7.61 -16.80 13.24
N VAL A 437 8.36 -16.42 12.20
CA VAL A 437 9.73 -16.89 11.99
C VAL A 437 10.67 -15.75 11.66
N TYR A 438 11.93 -15.94 12.06
CA TYR A 438 13.02 -15.05 11.71
C TYR A 438 13.94 -15.77 10.72
N ALA A 439 14.13 -15.18 9.55
CA ALA A 439 15.13 -15.62 8.58
C ALA A 439 16.49 -15.01 8.94
N LYS A 440 17.50 -15.87 9.12
CA LYS A 440 18.86 -15.40 9.48
C LYS A 440 19.43 -14.51 8.40
N SER A 441 20.10 -13.43 8.82
CA SER A 441 20.89 -12.59 7.91
C SER A 441 21.97 -13.43 7.20
N VAL A 442 22.17 -13.15 5.93
CA VAL A 442 23.26 -13.77 5.12
C VAL A 442 24.56 -12.99 5.20
N PHE A 443 24.52 -11.81 5.81
CA PHE A 443 25.67 -10.92 5.94
C PHE A 443 26.45 -11.23 7.19
N LEU A 444 27.79 -11.14 7.09
CA LEU A 444 28.67 -11.34 8.22
C LEU A 444 28.63 -10.11 9.15
N PRO A 445 28.78 -10.30 10.48
CA PRO A 445 28.83 -9.20 11.43
C PRO A 445 29.91 -8.15 11.11
N GLU A 446 31.07 -8.58 10.57
CA GLU A 446 32.21 -7.76 10.23
C GLU A 446 31.93 -6.78 9.06
N GLN A 447 30.91 -7.06 8.28
CA GLN A 447 30.48 -6.19 7.18
C GLN A 447 29.71 -4.95 7.68
N ARG A 448 29.24 -4.96 8.91
CA ARG A 448 28.41 -3.90 9.48
C ARG A 448 28.98 -3.34 10.77
N LYS A 449 29.14 -2.03 10.82
CA LYS A 449 29.50 -1.31 12.02
C LYS A 449 28.30 -0.49 12.52
N VAL A 450 27.75 -0.85 13.67
CA VAL A 450 26.63 -0.10 14.29
C VAL A 450 27.14 0.65 15.51
N MET A 451 26.91 1.95 15.56
CA MET A 451 27.37 2.84 16.63
C MET A 451 26.23 3.68 17.18
N ILE A 452 26.21 3.89 18.51
CA ILE A 452 25.23 4.71 19.21
C ILE A 452 25.96 5.85 19.92
N ALA A 453 25.65 7.09 19.58
CA ALA A 453 26.14 8.25 20.28
C ALA A 453 25.37 8.47 21.60
N ARG A 454 26.06 8.45 22.72
CA ARG A 454 25.46 8.50 24.07
C ARG A 454 25.22 9.90 24.60
N ASP A 455 25.72 10.91 23.96
CA ASP A 455 25.86 12.27 24.49
C ASP A 455 25.18 13.34 23.63
N VAL A 456 24.33 12.92 22.66
CA VAL A 456 23.46 13.75 21.87
C VAL A 456 21.99 13.31 21.97
N THR A 457 21.05 14.21 21.75
CA THR A 457 19.63 13.91 21.80
C THR A 457 18.80 14.85 20.92
N THR A 458 17.66 14.35 20.44
CA THR A 458 16.66 15.15 19.71
C THR A 458 15.46 15.55 20.58
N LYS A 459 15.53 15.33 21.89
CA LYS A 459 14.47 15.74 22.83
C LYS A 459 14.16 17.23 22.69
N TYR A 460 12.87 17.56 22.61
CA TYR A 460 12.41 18.93 22.40
C TYR A 460 13.00 19.91 23.44
N THR A 461 13.09 19.50 24.69
CA THR A 461 13.60 20.31 25.81
C THR A 461 15.11 20.61 25.75
N ARG A 462 15.86 19.89 24.90
CA ARG A 462 17.31 20.07 24.73
C ARG A 462 17.69 20.63 23.35
N ARG A 463 16.71 20.89 22.49
CA ARG A 463 16.96 21.48 21.17
C ARG A 463 17.52 22.89 21.30
N GLY A 464 18.63 23.16 20.62
CA GLY A 464 19.30 24.44 20.59
C GLY A 464 20.63 24.40 19.83
N ALA A 465 21.26 25.53 19.62
CA ALA A 465 22.47 25.66 18.79
C ALA A 465 23.58 24.69 19.21
N ALA A 466 23.86 24.57 20.50
CA ALA A 466 24.93 23.69 21.04
C ALA A 466 24.66 22.19 20.72
N GLU A 467 23.42 21.74 20.82
CA GLU A 467 23.05 20.35 20.48
C GLU A 467 23.13 20.12 18.96
N TYR A 468 22.68 21.10 18.16
CA TYR A 468 22.78 21.03 16.69
C TYR A 468 24.23 21.02 16.21
N GLU A 469 25.10 21.86 16.78
CA GLU A 469 26.54 21.86 16.48
C GLU A 469 27.19 20.52 16.80
N LYS A 470 26.82 19.90 17.93
CA LYS A 470 27.33 18.62 18.34
C LYS A 470 26.88 17.48 17.40
N ILE A 471 25.61 17.48 17.00
CA ILE A 471 25.08 16.52 16.03
C ILE A 471 25.77 16.71 14.67
N ALA A 472 25.94 17.97 14.21
CA ALA A 472 26.64 18.27 12.97
C ALA A 472 28.12 17.79 13.01
N ALA A 473 28.81 17.94 14.14
CA ALA A 473 30.19 17.46 14.33
C ALA A 473 30.29 15.93 14.23
N TYR A 474 29.32 15.19 14.77
CA TYR A 474 29.24 13.73 14.61
C TYR A 474 29.04 13.34 13.13
N ILE A 475 28.08 13.99 12.46
CA ILE A 475 27.80 13.73 11.05
C ILE A 475 29.04 14.04 10.21
N ASP A 476 29.64 15.21 10.38
CA ASP A 476 30.84 15.60 9.63
C ASP A 476 31.99 14.63 9.82
N SER A 477 32.24 14.20 11.06
CA SER A 477 33.26 13.20 11.37
C SER A 477 32.96 11.83 10.75
N PHE A 478 31.69 11.43 10.69
CA PHE A 478 31.25 10.16 10.13
C PHE A 478 31.43 10.11 8.60
N ILE A 479 30.92 11.15 7.89
CA ILE A 479 31.00 11.21 6.44
C ILE A 479 32.41 11.50 5.92
N SER A 480 33.30 11.98 6.77
CA SER A 480 34.70 12.26 6.42
C SER A 480 35.63 11.07 6.69
N ALA A 481 35.14 10.00 7.33
CA ALA A 481 35.95 8.83 7.68
C ALA A 481 36.32 7.99 6.45
N LYS A 482 35.49 8.00 5.40
CA LYS A 482 35.73 7.33 4.11
C LYS A 482 35.02 8.08 3.00
N GLU A 483 35.64 8.18 1.83
CA GLU A 483 34.96 8.65 0.61
C GLU A 483 33.94 7.63 0.14
N GLY A 484 32.73 8.12 -0.23
CA GLY A 484 31.61 7.29 -0.66
C GLY A 484 30.27 7.99 -0.35
N ASN A 485 29.17 7.31 -0.61
CA ASN A 485 27.85 7.92 -0.48
C ASN A 485 27.18 7.59 0.85
N TYR A 486 26.45 8.57 1.38
CA TYR A 486 25.81 8.52 2.68
C TYR A 486 24.36 9.00 2.64
N LEU A 487 23.50 8.37 3.45
CA LEU A 487 22.14 8.86 3.71
C LEU A 487 22.03 9.30 5.18
N LEU A 488 21.52 10.52 5.37
CA LEU A 488 21.28 11.13 6.68
C LEU A 488 19.78 11.27 6.88
N PHE A 489 19.22 10.66 7.91
CA PHE A 489 17.80 10.69 8.20
C PHE A 489 17.48 11.54 9.41
N PHE A 490 16.62 12.53 9.25
CA PHE A 490 16.27 13.53 10.25
C PHE A 490 14.80 13.40 10.70
N PRO A 491 14.45 13.84 11.92
CA PRO A 491 13.09 13.74 12.44
C PRO A 491 12.07 14.68 11.76
N SER A 492 12.52 15.75 11.11
CA SER A 492 11.69 16.72 10.38
C SER A 492 12.54 17.59 9.45
N TYR A 493 11.89 18.21 8.46
CA TYR A 493 12.53 19.17 7.54
C TYR A 493 13.23 20.31 8.29
N ARG A 494 12.53 20.92 9.25
CA ARG A 494 13.11 22.00 10.08
C ARG A 494 14.37 21.57 10.83
N PHE A 495 14.37 20.38 11.40
CA PHE A 495 15.54 19.85 12.11
C PHE A 495 16.69 19.56 11.12
N MET A 496 16.36 19.05 9.95
CA MET A 496 17.32 18.81 8.87
C MET A 496 18.02 20.11 8.46
N ASP A 497 17.25 21.17 8.19
CA ASP A 497 17.78 22.48 7.78
C ASP A 497 18.74 23.05 8.84
N GLU A 498 18.39 22.95 10.12
CA GLU A 498 19.24 23.40 11.23
C GLU A 498 20.59 22.66 11.26
N ILE A 499 20.63 21.39 10.89
CA ILE A 499 21.88 20.62 10.87
C ILE A 499 22.65 20.87 9.58
N VAL A 500 21.99 20.81 8.41
CA VAL A 500 22.64 20.96 7.10
C VAL A 500 23.36 22.32 6.99
N THR A 501 22.77 23.39 7.51
CA THR A 501 23.40 24.73 7.52
C THR A 501 24.67 24.81 8.37
N ARG A 502 24.91 23.83 9.25
CA ARG A 502 26.10 23.74 10.11
C ARG A 502 27.17 22.79 9.58
N LEU A 503 26.85 21.99 8.54
CA LEU A 503 27.81 21.12 7.92
C LEU A 503 28.80 21.96 7.08
N PRO A 504 30.12 21.62 7.12
CA PRO A 504 31.09 22.31 6.30
C PRO A 504 30.88 22.01 4.82
N ASN A 505 30.98 23.03 3.97
CA ASN A 505 30.96 22.84 2.54
C ASN A 505 32.34 22.37 2.04
N ARG A 506 32.44 21.20 1.42
CA ARG A 506 33.66 20.62 0.89
C ARG A 506 33.54 20.37 -0.61
N GLU A 507 34.61 20.65 -1.35
CA GLU A 507 34.63 20.48 -2.82
C GLU A 507 34.46 19.03 -3.29
N ASN A 508 34.89 18.07 -2.45
CA ASN A 508 34.75 16.62 -2.72
C ASN A 508 33.44 16.01 -2.25
N GLN A 509 32.46 16.84 -1.82
CA GLN A 509 31.15 16.37 -1.36
C GLN A 509 30.03 17.10 -2.08
N LYS A 510 28.96 16.36 -2.44
CA LYS A 510 27.71 16.90 -3.01
C LYS A 510 26.58 16.63 -2.01
N ILE A 511 26.06 17.66 -1.36
CA ILE A 511 24.95 17.55 -0.43
C ILE A 511 23.65 17.71 -1.21
N LEU A 512 22.77 16.71 -1.11
CA LEU A 512 21.43 16.70 -1.69
C LEU A 512 20.42 16.76 -0.53
N VAL A 513 19.43 17.62 -0.63
CA VAL A 513 18.42 17.81 0.43
C VAL A 513 17.04 17.49 -0.09
N GLN A 514 16.33 16.62 0.62
CA GLN A 514 14.94 16.30 0.32
C GLN A 514 14.04 17.51 0.57
N MET A 515 13.25 17.89 -0.44
CA MET A 515 12.21 18.93 -0.32
C MET A 515 10.84 18.32 0.00
N PRO A 516 9.93 19.07 0.67
CA PRO A 516 8.59 18.55 1.02
C PRO A 516 7.76 18.06 -0.16
N GLU A 517 7.79 18.76 -1.28
CA GLU A 517 6.91 18.53 -2.44
C GLU A 517 7.68 18.14 -3.71
N MET A 518 8.65 17.22 -3.58
CA MET A 518 9.41 16.74 -4.75
C MET A 518 8.51 16.02 -5.74
N ARG A 519 8.57 16.42 -7.00
CA ARG A 519 7.94 15.74 -8.14
C ARG A 519 8.67 14.42 -8.45
N GLU A 520 8.02 13.53 -9.18
CA GLU A 520 8.58 12.22 -9.53
C GLU A 520 9.96 12.34 -10.18
N ARG A 521 10.12 13.23 -11.16
CA ARG A 521 11.40 13.50 -11.82
C ARG A 521 12.50 13.99 -10.85
N GLU A 522 12.18 14.87 -9.91
CA GLU A 522 13.15 15.37 -8.92
C GLU A 522 13.60 14.27 -7.96
N ARG A 523 12.72 13.29 -7.70
CA ARG A 523 13.05 12.09 -6.91
C ARG A 523 13.98 11.16 -7.67
N GLU A 524 13.74 10.97 -8.96
CA GLU A 524 14.60 10.20 -9.85
C GLU A 524 15.98 10.82 -9.95
N GLU A 525 16.08 12.13 -10.21
CA GLU A 525 17.34 12.87 -10.26
C GLU A 525 18.12 12.80 -8.92
N PHE A 526 17.41 12.81 -7.78
CA PHE A 526 18.03 12.62 -6.46
C PHE A 526 18.67 11.23 -6.32
N LEU A 527 18.00 10.19 -6.80
CA LEU A 527 18.47 8.81 -6.72
C LEU A 527 19.57 8.51 -7.75
N GLU A 528 19.46 9.02 -8.96
CA GLU A 528 20.46 8.87 -10.02
C GLU A 528 21.82 9.41 -9.59
N ALA A 529 21.83 10.49 -8.81
CA ALA A 529 23.06 11.06 -8.29
C ALA A 529 23.90 10.11 -7.43
N PHE A 530 23.29 9.08 -6.83
CA PHE A 530 23.99 8.04 -6.07
C PHE A 530 24.62 6.95 -6.96
N SER A 531 24.12 6.81 -8.18
CA SER A 531 24.58 5.81 -9.16
C SER A 531 25.57 6.39 -10.19
N GLU A 532 25.72 7.71 -10.22
CA GLU A 532 26.68 8.38 -11.09
C GLU A 532 28.11 8.08 -10.61
N GLU A 533 28.98 7.66 -11.52
CA GLU A 533 30.43 7.62 -11.27
C GLU A 533 30.96 9.06 -11.13
N THR A 534 31.06 9.54 -9.92
CA THR A 534 31.60 10.87 -9.60
C THR A 534 32.79 10.75 -8.65
N ASP A 535 33.79 11.63 -8.82
CA ASP A 535 34.90 11.77 -7.87
C ASP A 535 34.45 12.41 -6.54
N LYS A 536 33.14 12.60 -6.32
CA LYS A 536 32.57 13.26 -5.14
C LYS A 536 31.67 12.31 -4.36
N SER A 537 31.81 12.34 -3.05
CA SER A 537 30.87 11.70 -2.13
C SER A 537 29.50 12.36 -2.20
N VAL A 538 28.43 11.59 -2.39
CA VAL A 538 27.05 12.09 -2.37
C VAL A 538 26.45 11.91 -0.97
N ILE A 539 25.98 13.01 -0.39
CA ILE A 539 25.39 13.06 0.93
C ILE A 539 23.90 13.40 0.80
N GLY A 540 23.04 12.40 0.90
CA GLY A 540 21.57 12.61 0.85
C GLY A 540 20.98 12.90 2.21
N CYS A 541 20.43 14.09 2.39
CA CYS A 541 19.72 14.49 3.60
C CYS A 541 18.22 14.28 3.43
N CYS A 542 17.63 13.39 4.23
CA CYS A 542 16.25 12.93 4.10
C CYS A 542 15.49 13.01 5.42
N VAL A 543 14.16 13.02 5.36
CA VAL A 543 13.31 12.95 6.56
C VAL A 543 12.89 11.49 6.81
N MET A 544 12.96 11.05 8.08
CA MET A 544 12.53 9.70 8.48
C MET A 544 11.05 9.45 8.16
N GLY A 545 10.75 8.31 7.55
CA GLY A 545 9.39 7.98 7.09
C GLY A 545 8.95 8.76 5.85
N GLY A 546 9.85 9.57 5.24
CA GLY A 546 9.64 10.21 3.95
C GLY A 546 9.87 9.27 2.76
N ILE A 547 9.72 9.82 1.55
CA ILE A 547 9.81 9.08 0.28
C ILE A 547 11.12 8.32 0.06
N PHE A 548 12.22 8.76 0.69
CA PHE A 548 13.54 8.13 0.60
C PHE A 548 13.84 7.17 1.76
N SER A 549 12.98 7.09 2.76
CA SER A 549 13.12 6.11 3.85
C SER A 549 12.72 4.70 3.45
N GLU A 550 11.89 4.57 2.39
CA GLU A 550 11.38 3.29 1.91
C GLU A 550 11.41 3.21 0.38
N GLY A 551 11.60 1.99 -0.16
CA GLY A 551 11.47 1.74 -1.60
C GLY A 551 12.61 2.28 -2.48
N ILE A 552 13.77 2.64 -1.92
CA ILE A 552 14.96 2.98 -2.69
C ILE A 552 15.77 1.70 -2.90
N ASP A 553 16.15 1.39 -4.12
CA ASP A 553 17.04 0.29 -4.44
C ASP A 553 18.39 0.85 -4.96
N LEU A 554 19.21 1.31 -4.03
CA LEU A 554 20.60 1.65 -4.32
C LEU A 554 21.41 0.35 -4.23
N LYS A 555 21.80 -0.20 -5.37
CA LYS A 555 22.54 -1.46 -5.48
C LYS A 555 24.05 -1.21 -5.40
N GLU A 556 24.77 -2.23 -4.93
CA GLU A 556 26.23 -2.27 -4.85
C GLU A 556 26.85 -1.17 -3.97
N GLU A 557 28.07 -0.76 -4.21
CA GLU A 557 28.82 0.22 -3.40
C GLU A 557 28.21 1.65 -3.38
N CYS A 558 26.97 1.80 -3.88
CA CYS A 558 26.29 3.10 -3.97
C CYS A 558 25.98 3.73 -2.61
N LEU A 559 26.06 2.99 -1.48
CA LEU A 559 25.81 3.53 -0.16
C LEU A 559 26.65 2.82 0.90
N ILE A 560 27.58 3.54 1.51
CA ILE A 560 28.49 2.99 2.53
C ILE A 560 28.14 3.37 3.96
N GLY A 561 27.24 4.33 4.18
CA GLY A 561 26.86 4.71 5.53
C GLY A 561 25.49 5.35 5.65
N ALA A 562 24.85 5.12 6.80
CA ALA A 562 23.62 5.78 7.19
C ALA A 562 23.72 6.40 8.57
N VAL A 563 23.22 7.62 8.71
CA VAL A 563 23.08 8.30 10.00
C VAL A 563 21.60 8.50 10.29
N VAL A 564 21.16 8.05 11.45
CA VAL A 564 19.78 8.24 11.92
C VAL A 564 19.78 9.19 13.10
N VAL A 565 19.23 10.38 12.90
CA VAL A 565 19.16 11.44 13.91
C VAL A 565 17.83 11.37 14.65
N GLY A 566 17.88 10.95 15.92
CA GLY A 566 16.69 10.80 16.75
C GLY A 566 16.00 9.45 16.61
N THR A 567 15.03 9.22 17.47
CA THR A 567 14.34 7.92 17.64
C THR A 567 13.11 7.76 16.74
N GLY A 568 12.81 8.69 15.85
CA GLY A 568 11.66 8.59 14.95
C GLY A 568 10.29 8.78 15.62
N ILE A 569 10.23 9.02 16.92
CA ILE A 569 8.95 9.24 17.63
C ILE A 569 8.24 10.46 17.04
N PRO A 570 7.00 10.27 16.54
CA PRO A 570 6.20 11.34 15.97
C PRO A 570 5.78 12.37 17.04
N MET A 571 5.35 13.53 16.57
CA MET A 571 4.76 14.54 17.45
C MET A 571 3.49 14.02 18.11
N VAL A 572 3.26 14.49 19.34
CA VAL A 572 2.00 14.24 20.06
C VAL A 572 0.86 14.95 19.32
N CYS A 573 -0.20 14.22 19.02
CA CYS A 573 -1.44 14.74 18.47
C CYS A 573 -2.63 13.95 19.04
N HIS A 574 -3.82 14.52 18.94
CA HIS A 574 -5.03 13.92 19.52
C HIS A 574 -5.28 12.51 19.02
N GLU A 575 -5.12 12.27 17.72
CA GLU A 575 -5.31 10.94 17.15
C GLU A 575 -4.35 9.90 17.75
N ARG A 576 -3.08 10.25 17.97
CA ARG A 576 -2.10 9.33 18.60
C ARG A 576 -2.37 9.11 20.08
N GLU A 577 -2.86 10.13 20.78
CA GLU A 577 -3.29 9.92 22.17
C GLU A 577 -4.51 8.99 22.24
N LEU A 578 -5.45 9.07 21.28
CA LEU A 578 -6.54 8.07 21.17
C LEU A 578 -6.00 6.64 20.96
N PHE A 579 -5.00 6.45 20.09
CA PHE A 579 -4.35 5.15 19.92
C PHE A 579 -3.70 4.68 21.20
N LYS A 580 -2.98 5.56 21.88
CA LYS A 580 -2.33 5.25 23.13
C LYS A 580 -3.35 4.82 24.18
N ASP A 581 -4.42 5.58 24.39
CA ASP A 581 -5.45 5.28 25.37
C ASP A 581 -6.17 3.96 25.06
N TYR A 582 -6.49 3.70 23.80
CA TYR A 582 -7.09 2.45 23.33
C TYR A 582 -6.20 1.23 23.65
N TYR A 583 -4.90 1.29 23.31
CA TYR A 583 -4.00 0.16 23.57
C TYR A 583 -3.55 0.08 25.03
N GLU A 584 -3.56 1.18 25.78
CA GLU A 584 -3.39 1.15 27.24
C GLU A 584 -4.52 0.35 27.90
N GLU A 585 -5.76 0.62 27.50
CA GLU A 585 -6.94 -0.11 28.01
C GLU A 585 -6.90 -1.59 27.58
N LYS A 586 -6.61 -1.88 26.31
CA LYS A 586 -6.67 -3.24 25.75
C LYS A 586 -5.46 -4.11 26.10
N LYS A 587 -4.27 -3.54 26.22
CA LYS A 587 -2.97 -4.26 26.32
C LYS A 587 -2.11 -3.85 27.51
N GLY A 588 -2.40 -2.72 28.15
CA GLY A 588 -1.57 -2.14 29.22
C GLY A 588 -0.23 -1.59 28.71
N ASP A 589 -0.13 -1.25 27.42
CA ASP A 589 1.09 -0.76 26.78
C ASP A 589 0.77 0.21 25.63
N GLY A 590 0.01 1.23 25.91
CA GLY A 590 -0.44 2.20 24.91
C GLY A 590 0.70 2.96 24.24
N PHE A 591 1.73 3.32 25.01
CA PHE A 591 2.88 4.07 24.46
C PHE A 591 3.63 3.28 23.39
N SER A 592 3.88 1.99 23.59
CA SER A 592 4.59 1.16 22.63
C SER A 592 3.81 1.04 21.32
N TYR A 593 2.50 0.82 21.38
CA TYR A 593 1.67 0.66 20.20
C TYR A 593 1.49 1.96 19.38
N ALA A 594 1.28 3.09 20.07
CA ALA A 594 1.01 4.38 19.42
C ALA A 594 2.27 5.11 18.95
N TYR A 595 3.37 4.94 19.65
CA TYR A 595 4.58 5.76 19.47
C TYR A 595 5.84 4.95 19.19
N LEU A 596 6.18 3.97 20.04
CA LEU A 596 7.48 3.32 20.01
C LEU A 596 7.64 2.39 18.79
N TYR A 597 6.72 1.45 18.57
CA TYR A 597 6.82 0.47 17.47
C TYR A 597 6.81 1.13 16.09
N PRO A 598 5.88 2.07 15.78
CA PRO A 598 5.94 2.80 14.51
C PRO A 598 7.22 3.63 14.34
N ALA A 599 7.76 4.19 15.44
CA ALA A 599 8.97 5.00 15.41
C ALA A 599 10.22 4.17 15.09
N VAL A 600 10.43 3.08 15.83
CA VAL A 600 11.62 2.23 15.64
C VAL A 600 11.62 1.55 14.27
N ASN A 601 10.45 1.25 13.71
CA ASN A 601 10.36 0.72 12.36
C ASN A 601 10.99 1.68 11.34
N LYS A 602 10.71 2.99 11.43
CA LYS A 602 11.33 4.02 10.58
C LYS A 602 12.86 4.07 10.73
N VAL A 603 13.35 3.90 11.96
CA VAL A 603 14.78 3.82 12.24
C VAL A 603 15.41 2.59 11.60
N PHE A 604 14.77 1.43 11.68
CA PHE A 604 15.29 0.20 11.11
C PHE A 604 15.26 0.22 9.57
N GLN A 605 14.24 0.81 8.99
CA GLN A 605 14.17 1.04 7.55
C GLN A 605 15.31 1.93 7.06
N ALA A 606 15.59 3.01 7.79
CA ALA A 606 16.68 3.94 7.49
C ALA A 606 18.06 3.25 7.58
N GLY A 607 18.32 2.55 8.68
CA GLY A 607 19.59 1.83 8.88
C GLY A 607 19.77 0.60 8.00
N GLY A 608 18.66 -0.07 7.64
CA GLY A 608 18.67 -1.27 6.79
C GLY A 608 19.03 -1.02 5.31
N ARG A 609 19.35 0.23 4.93
CA ARG A 609 19.71 0.60 3.55
C ARG A 609 21.16 0.30 3.18
N VAL A 610 22.03 0.22 4.15
CA VAL A 610 23.50 0.24 3.95
C VAL A 610 24.04 -1.07 3.39
N ILE A 611 23.45 -2.22 3.72
CA ILE A 611 23.93 -3.53 3.28
C ILE A 611 22.83 -4.28 2.54
N ARG A 612 23.06 -4.61 1.28
CA ARG A 612 22.11 -5.29 0.40
C ARG A 612 22.67 -6.49 -0.33
N THR A 613 23.97 -6.44 -0.65
CA THR A 613 24.70 -7.53 -1.31
C THR A 613 25.70 -8.16 -0.36
N ILE A 614 26.17 -9.37 -0.70
CA ILE A 614 27.15 -10.10 0.12
C ILE A 614 28.55 -9.43 0.12
N ASN A 615 28.77 -8.46 -0.75
CA ASN A 615 30.02 -7.72 -0.85
C ASN A 615 29.98 -6.36 -0.17
N ASP A 616 28.78 -5.89 0.22
CA ASP A 616 28.61 -4.57 0.83
C ASP A 616 29.26 -4.54 2.22
N LYS A 617 29.94 -3.44 2.51
CA LYS A 617 30.47 -3.11 3.83
C LYS A 617 30.00 -1.71 4.21
N GLY A 618 29.46 -1.54 5.42
CA GLY A 618 28.91 -0.25 5.76
C GLY A 618 28.69 0.03 7.23
N ALA A 619 28.59 1.33 7.56
CA ALA A 619 28.45 1.82 8.92
C ALA A 619 27.08 2.48 9.15
N ILE A 620 26.52 2.27 10.34
CA ILE A 620 25.27 2.87 10.81
C ILE A 620 25.56 3.65 12.10
N LEU A 621 25.17 4.92 12.12
CA LEU A 621 25.29 5.77 13.28
C LEU A 621 23.92 6.22 13.79
N LEU A 622 23.61 5.90 15.02
CA LEU A 622 22.38 6.31 15.71
C LEU A 622 22.69 7.48 16.65
N LEU A 623 22.13 8.64 16.35
CA LEU A 623 22.37 9.91 17.08
C LEU A 623 21.20 10.25 17.99
N ASP A 624 21.07 9.52 19.11
CA ASP A 624 20.21 9.89 20.25
C ASP A 624 20.53 9.01 21.48
N GLU A 625 20.70 9.63 22.63
CA GLU A 625 20.95 8.95 23.91
C GLU A 625 19.85 7.94 24.29
N ARG A 626 18.63 8.11 23.80
CA ARG A 626 17.51 7.21 24.09
C ARG A 626 17.70 5.80 23.56
N PHE A 627 18.51 5.60 22.52
CA PHE A 627 18.88 4.27 22.05
C PHE A 627 19.67 3.45 23.08
N MET A 628 20.20 4.09 24.15
CA MET A 628 20.82 3.40 25.29
C MET A 628 19.79 2.79 26.23
N GLN A 629 18.51 3.15 26.13
CA GLN A 629 17.46 2.59 26.97
C GLN A 629 17.11 1.18 26.51
N LYS A 630 16.90 0.27 27.48
CA LYS A 630 16.59 -1.13 27.20
C LYS A 630 15.39 -1.33 26.29
N GLN A 631 14.34 -0.53 26.46
CA GLN A 631 13.13 -0.58 25.62
C GLN A 631 13.37 -0.39 24.12
N TYR A 632 14.43 0.36 23.72
CA TYR A 632 14.83 0.49 22.31
C TYR A 632 15.72 -0.66 21.90
N GLN A 633 16.68 -1.05 22.74
CA GLN A 633 17.62 -2.12 22.44
C GLN A 633 16.93 -3.47 22.28
N ASP A 634 15.94 -3.79 23.12
CA ASP A 634 15.16 -5.03 23.03
C ASP A 634 14.42 -5.15 21.68
N LEU A 635 14.27 -4.05 20.93
CA LEU A 635 13.65 -4.00 19.61
C LEU A 635 14.66 -4.04 18.45
N PHE A 636 15.96 -3.91 18.72
CA PHE A 636 16.95 -3.88 17.66
C PHE A 636 16.95 -5.16 16.84
N PRO A 637 17.13 -5.05 15.49
CA PRO A 637 17.40 -6.20 14.66
C PRO A 637 18.56 -7.02 15.22
N ARG A 638 18.45 -8.34 15.17
CA ARG A 638 19.48 -9.24 15.72
C ARG A 638 20.85 -9.00 15.09
N GLU A 639 20.86 -8.63 13.82
CA GLU A 639 22.06 -8.31 13.06
C GLU A 639 22.72 -6.98 13.45
N TRP A 640 22.07 -6.14 14.24
CA TRP A 640 22.68 -4.91 14.77
C TRP A 640 23.58 -5.16 15.99
N TYR A 641 23.61 -6.39 16.48
CA TYR A 641 24.49 -6.82 17.54
C TYR A 641 25.74 -7.50 16.98
N PRO A 642 26.95 -7.21 17.56
CA PRO A 642 27.19 -6.21 18.59
C PRO A 642 27.18 -4.78 18.04
N PHE A 643 26.80 -3.80 18.87
CA PHE A 643 26.93 -2.38 18.57
C PHE A 643 27.91 -1.71 19.52
N ASP A 644 28.51 -0.59 19.11
CA ASP A 644 29.44 0.20 19.92
C ASP A 644 28.77 1.47 20.47
N VAL A 645 29.04 1.78 21.73
CA VAL A 645 28.65 3.05 22.36
C VAL A 645 29.80 4.04 22.25
N VAL A 646 29.53 5.18 21.60
CA VAL A 646 30.59 6.12 21.21
C VAL A 646 30.35 7.55 21.71
N ASN A 647 31.46 8.29 21.85
CA ASN A 647 31.54 9.73 21.67
C ASN A 647 32.20 10.02 20.31
N CYS A 648 32.30 11.29 19.91
CA CYS A 648 32.80 11.67 18.59
C CYS A 648 34.26 11.19 18.35
N GLU A 649 35.13 11.18 19.35
CA GLU A 649 36.52 10.72 19.24
C GLU A 649 36.59 9.21 19.04
N LYS A 650 35.95 8.45 19.94
CA LYS A 650 35.87 6.99 19.82
C LYS A 650 35.25 6.53 18.50
N MET A 651 34.29 7.25 18.00
CA MET A 651 33.67 6.96 16.70
C MET A 651 34.70 7.04 15.56
N LYS A 652 35.55 8.08 15.55
CA LYS A 652 36.60 8.24 14.55
C LYS A 652 37.60 7.09 14.59
N GLU A 653 38.04 6.68 15.78
CA GLU A 653 38.94 5.54 15.95
C GLU A 653 38.33 4.25 15.39
N LEU A 654 37.11 3.92 15.76
CA LEU A 654 36.43 2.71 15.35
C LEU A 654 36.13 2.70 13.84
N LEU A 655 35.83 3.86 13.24
CA LEU A 655 35.63 3.95 11.80
C LEU A 655 36.95 3.78 11.03
N ALA A 656 38.07 4.34 11.55
CA ALA A 656 39.37 4.16 10.94
C ALA A 656 39.79 2.68 10.95
N GLU A 657 39.57 1.97 12.06
CA GLU A 657 39.79 0.51 12.12
C GLU A 657 38.90 -0.24 11.15
N PHE A 658 37.59 0.03 11.17
CA PHE A 658 36.61 -0.66 10.35
C PHE A 658 36.87 -0.54 8.86
N TRP A 659 37.32 0.63 8.38
CA TRP A 659 37.58 0.85 6.96
C TRP A 659 38.97 0.41 6.50
N GLN A 660 39.90 0.12 7.41
CA GLN A 660 41.23 -0.42 7.08
C GLN A 660 41.22 -1.95 6.91
N GLU A 661 40.31 -2.64 7.59
CA GLU A 661 40.04 -4.07 7.36
C GLU A 661 39.23 -4.34 6.06
#